data_d03f92ff82507c33d7a607659a69ac43
#
_entry.id   d03f92ff82507c33d7a607659a69ac43
#
_cell.length_a   1.000
_cell.length_b   1.000
_cell.length_c   1.000
_cell.angle_alpha   90.00
_cell.angle_beta   90.00
_cell.angle_gamma   90.00
#
_symmetry.space_group_name_H-M   'P 1'
#
loop_
_entity.id
_entity.type
_entity.pdbx_description
1 polymer ?
#
loop_
_entity_poly.entity_id
_entity_poly.type
_entity_poly.pdbx_seq_one_letter_code
_entity_poly.pdbx_strand_id
1 'polypeptide(L)'
;MNRSVHSVLALMALLANAGAAEPGPAGEARFLSHTRQLIFEGRRSGEGYFSPDGQVLVFQSEREPGNPFYQIYTLDLESGDSRRVSPGTGKTTCAFFRPGSDEISFASTHLDPESVARQKAELNFRATGQERRYSWDYDEQMDIFVARRDGSNVRQLTRAPGYDAESAFSPDGKLIIFCSLRDAYPTNKLSVTDRQRLATDPAWFGEIYLMNTDGSNVRRLTRSPGYDGGPFFSPDGQRIVWRRFTEKGDTADVFTMKLDGSNQRRLTDFGAMSWAPYFHPSGRYLIFTANKLGFANFELFIVDVDGSREPVRVTFTDGFDGLPVFSPDGRKLSWTSSRTEDGKSQIFLTDWNHAAALDTLKKAPPRQPAAGGKFATTPPGDPAVRGRTNGPPTGATPPTPPHHRFSAEITTNDLRAIVSHLASDELEGRLAGTRGAELAADYIAAQMKRIGLQPVGTNQNYFQNYEFTAGARVLTNASRLTVSPTTGMPVEFAIENDFRPLAFTANAEVEGQVVFVGYGLSVPGKPGEGYDSYAGVNVSNRIALVLRYVPEQVDPKRRAELNRYAGVRYKALHAREHGARGVIFITGPTSPNAGELLKLSSDSSLAGSAIPIASAGSNVVAALFAGSGRSLEKLQAALDIENPHAESGIVLTNVRVRLATGVEHIRKPDRNVLGMIPPAPKAAGPAGDEFLMVGAHYDHLGRGEAGAMNRQGEEGLIHYGADDNASGVATLLELADALHTERKKNPAAFPKGVIFAAWAGEEIGLLGSSRFAEHPPLPLTNVTAYLNFDMVGRQRDNQLTLQGIGSSPVWTKLIEKRNVAAGFQLTLQDDPYLPTDTTAFYPKGIPVLAFFTGGHDDYHRPTDRPDTLNYEGTGRIAKLARGLLLDLEKTDRPPYAQVARKDSGGSRETLRAYLGTIPDYATEVQGVKLSGVRAGGPADKAGLKGGDVIVEFAGTKIANVYDYTYAMDAVKIGKPVTVVVLRNGQRVTLTVTPESRK
;
A
#
# COMPACT_ATOMS: atom_id res chain seq x y z
N MET A 1 -61.12 -9.43 -29.74
CA MET A 1 -59.75 -9.85 -30.10
C MET A 1 -59.01 -8.69 -30.82
N ASN A 2 -58.73 -7.56 -30.20
CA ASN A 2 -57.95 -6.48 -30.81
C ASN A 2 -57.53 -5.42 -29.79
N ARG A 3 -57.07 -5.88 -28.59
CA ARG A 3 -56.44 -5.01 -27.57
C ARG A 3 -55.10 -5.55 -27.02
N SER A 4 -54.63 -6.72 -27.47
CA SER A 4 -53.46 -7.36 -26.95
C SER A 4 -52.19 -7.17 -27.81
N VAL A 5 -52.28 -6.64 -29.03
CA VAL A 5 -51.14 -6.44 -29.94
C VAL A 5 -50.45 -5.08 -29.79
N HIS A 6 -51.15 -4.07 -29.29
CA HIS A 6 -50.58 -2.74 -29.11
C HIS A 6 -49.75 -2.58 -27.81
N SER A 7 -49.98 -3.46 -26.82
CA SER A 7 -49.19 -3.43 -25.57
C SER A 7 -47.87 -4.16 -25.69
N VAL A 8 -47.70 -5.06 -26.63
CA VAL A 8 -46.43 -5.77 -26.84
C VAL A 8 -45.46 -4.96 -27.69
N LEU A 9 -45.95 -4.16 -28.63
CA LEU A 9 -45.14 -3.26 -29.43
C LEU A 9 -44.68 -2.00 -28.62
N ALA A 10 -45.46 -1.54 -27.64
CA ALA A 10 -45.03 -0.49 -26.74
C ALA A 10 -44.00 -0.97 -25.70
N LEU A 11 -44.03 -2.25 -25.29
CA LEU A 11 -43.03 -2.84 -24.39
C LEU A 11 -41.72 -3.19 -25.11
N MET A 12 -41.75 -3.52 -26.42
CA MET A 12 -40.54 -3.67 -27.23
C MET A 12 -39.89 -2.35 -27.63
N ALA A 13 -40.62 -1.23 -27.70
CA ALA A 13 -40.06 0.12 -27.90
C ALA A 13 -39.45 0.69 -26.63
N LEU A 14 -39.85 0.23 -25.44
CA LEU A 14 -39.26 0.61 -24.14
C LEU A 14 -38.01 -0.25 -23.80
N LEU A 15 -37.81 -1.42 -24.43
CA LEU A 15 -36.63 -2.23 -24.27
C LEU A 15 -35.51 -1.93 -25.30
N ALA A 16 -35.78 -1.08 -26.30
CA ALA A 16 -34.76 -0.65 -27.27
C ALA A 16 -33.96 0.60 -26.84
N ASN A 17 -34.24 1.16 -25.64
CA ASN A 17 -33.48 2.24 -25.00
C ASN A 17 -32.78 1.80 -23.71
N ALA A 18 -32.50 0.53 -23.55
CA ALA A 18 -31.43 0.10 -22.63
C ALA A 18 -30.11 0.54 -23.31
N GLY A 19 -29.67 1.77 -22.98
CA GLY A 19 -28.34 2.26 -23.37
C GLY A 19 -27.32 1.18 -23.04
N ALA A 20 -26.47 0.87 -24.01
CA ALA A 20 -25.32 0.01 -23.78
C ALA A 20 -24.65 0.51 -22.52
N ALA A 21 -24.47 -0.35 -21.52
CA ALA A 21 -23.73 -0.03 -20.32
C ALA A 21 -22.42 0.64 -20.76
N GLU A 22 -22.16 1.88 -20.27
CA GLU A 22 -20.92 2.57 -20.64
C GLU A 22 -19.75 1.64 -20.24
N PRO A 23 -18.72 1.52 -21.11
CA PRO A 23 -17.59 0.67 -20.79
C PRO A 23 -16.89 1.25 -19.55
N GLY A 24 -16.79 0.45 -18.48
CA GLY A 24 -16.03 0.78 -17.29
C GLY A 24 -14.53 1.02 -17.57
N PRO A 25 -13.61 0.71 -16.65
CA PRO A 25 -12.16 0.97 -16.77
C PRO A 25 -11.53 0.49 -18.09
N ALA A 26 -12.10 -0.49 -18.75
CA ALA A 26 -11.70 -0.92 -20.12
C ALA A 26 -11.89 0.16 -21.18
N GLY A 27 -12.78 1.14 -20.96
CA GLY A 27 -12.97 2.29 -21.85
C GLY A 27 -11.86 3.32 -21.74
N GLU A 28 -11.31 3.50 -20.53
CA GLU A 28 -10.21 4.43 -20.24
C GLU A 28 -8.92 4.00 -20.95
N ALA A 29 -8.60 2.70 -20.94
CA ALA A 29 -7.42 2.13 -21.59
C ALA A 29 -7.35 2.38 -23.11
N ARG A 30 -8.44 2.80 -23.76
CA ARG A 30 -8.45 3.23 -25.15
C ARG A 30 -7.63 4.50 -25.37
N PHE A 31 -7.69 5.42 -24.41
CA PHE A 31 -7.07 6.75 -24.49
C PHE A 31 -5.79 6.85 -23.67
N LEU A 32 -5.74 6.17 -22.52
CA LEU A 32 -4.72 6.31 -21.49
C LEU A 32 -3.92 5.02 -21.34
N SER A 33 -2.59 5.14 -21.26
CA SER A 33 -1.70 4.03 -20.95
C SER A 33 -0.57 4.51 -20.03
N HIS A 34 -0.01 3.59 -19.23
CA HIS A 34 1.04 3.89 -18.24
C HIS A 34 0.63 5.01 -17.27
N THR A 35 -0.64 5.03 -16.88
CA THR A 35 -1.18 5.98 -15.90
C THR A 35 -0.50 5.80 -14.56
N ARG A 36 -0.03 6.91 -13.94
CA ARG A 36 0.64 6.88 -12.65
C ARG A 36 0.41 8.18 -11.88
N GLN A 37 0.39 8.09 -10.56
CA GLN A 37 0.47 9.27 -9.69
C GLN A 37 1.88 9.88 -9.80
N LEU A 38 1.94 11.21 -9.99
CA LEU A 38 3.21 11.93 -10.14
C LEU A 38 3.62 12.61 -8.83
N ILE A 39 2.67 13.17 -8.08
CA ILE A 39 2.87 13.90 -6.86
C ILE A 39 2.32 13.11 -5.67
N PHE A 40 3.13 12.96 -4.62
CA PHE A 40 2.79 12.24 -3.39
C PHE A 40 2.93 13.13 -2.14
N GLU A 41 3.82 14.13 -2.17
CA GLU A 41 4.08 15.02 -1.05
C GLU A 41 2.96 16.06 -0.90
N GLY A 42 2.60 16.40 0.34
CA GLY A 42 1.58 17.38 0.67
C GLY A 42 0.17 16.80 0.76
N ARG A 43 -0.74 17.59 1.30
CA ARG A 43 -2.13 17.17 1.53
C ARG A 43 -2.91 17.04 0.22
N ARG A 44 -2.73 18.00 -0.70
CA ARG A 44 -3.38 18.06 -2.02
C ARG A 44 -2.47 18.74 -3.03
N SER A 45 -2.55 18.34 -4.27
CA SER A 45 -1.91 19.01 -5.40
C SER A 45 -2.84 19.07 -6.61
N GLY A 46 -2.63 20.01 -7.50
CA GLY A 46 -3.44 20.16 -8.71
C GLY A 46 -2.87 21.16 -9.71
N GLU A 47 -3.56 21.32 -10.82
CA GLU A 47 -3.22 22.28 -11.88
C GLU A 47 -1.78 22.13 -12.37
N GLY A 48 -1.44 20.94 -12.92
CA GLY A 48 -0.10 20.67 -13.47
C GLY A 48 0.04 21.09 -14.92
N TYR A 49 0.77 22.17 -15.21
CA TYR A 49 1.02 22.68 -16.57
C TYR A 49 2.47 22.42 -16.99
N PHE A 50 2.67 21.90 -18.21
CA PHE A 50 4.00 21.67 -18.77
C PHE A 50 4.69 22.97 -19.20
N SER A 51 6.01 23.01 -19.00
CA SER A 51 6.86 24.01 -19.66
C SER A 51 6.81 23.86 -21.19
N PRO A 52 7.12 24.91 -21.97
CA PRO A 52 7.08 24.86 -23.43
C PRO A 52 7.96 23.77 -24.06
N ASP A 53 9.04 23.38 -23.39
CA ASP A 53 9.94 22.29 -23.80
C ASP A 53 9.48 20.92 -23.30
N GLY A 54 8.43 20.86 -22.46
CA GLY A 54 7.90 19.63 -21.88
C GLY A 54 8.75 18.98 -20.78
N GLN A 55 9.82 19.65 -20.32
CA GLN A 55 10.78 19.09 -19.35
C GLN A 55 10.40 19.37 -17.90
N VAL A 56 9.61 20.39 -17.63
CA VAL A 56 9.24 20.84 -16.29
C VAL A 56 7.73 20.95 -16.18
N LEU A 57 7.18 20.55 -15.03
CA LEU A 57 5.79 20.79 -14.67
C LEU A 57 5.72 21.92 -13.64
N VAL A 58 4.85 22.92 -13.81
CA VAL A 58 4.45 23.84 -12.75
C VAL A 58 3.13 23.40 -12.17
N PHE A 59 2.98 23.43 -10.85
CA PHE A 59 1.78 22.95 -10.18
C PHE A 59 1.59 23.62 -8.83
N GLN A 60 0.38 23.52 -8.30
CA GLN A 60 0.05 23.97 -6.95
C GLN A 60 -0.04 22.80 -5.97
N SER A 61 0.46 23.00 -4.73
CA SER A 61 0.44 21.98 -3.69
C SER A 61 0.33 22.56 -2.29
N GLU A 62 -0.43 21.88 -1.40
CA GLU A 62 -0.51 22.15 0.04
C GLU A 62 0.60 21.39 0.79
N ARG A 63 1.87 21.67 0.48
CA ARG A 63 3.05 21.01 1.08
C ARG A 63 3.96 21.95 1.88
N GLU A 64 3.65 23.27 1.88
CA GLU A 64 4.48 24.25 2.57
C GLU A 64 4.30 24.16 4.10
N PRO A 65 5.37 23.93 4.89
CA PRO A 65 5.25 23.89 6.33
C PRO A 65 4.70 25.20 6.91
N GLY A 66 3.65 25.10 7.73
CA GLY A 66 3.02 26.26 8.35
C GLY A 66 2.10 27.08 7.44
N ASN A 67 1.91 26.70 6.17
CA ASN A 67 0.93 27.30 5.27
C ASN A 67 -0.08 26.23 4.78
N PRO A 68 -1.36 26.31 5.21
CA PRO A 68 -2.38 25.33 4.81
C PRO A 68 -2.96 25.57 3.41
N PHE A 69 -2.52 26.62 2.71
CA PHE A 69 -2.98 26.97 1.37
C PHE A 69 -2.02 26.51 0.30
N TYR A 70 -2.49 26.38 -0.92
CA TYR A 70 -1.64 26.08 -2.07
C TYR A 70 -0.49 27.07 -2.21
N GLN A 71 0.66 26.52 -2.57
CA GLN A 71 1.84 27.24 -3.05
C GLN A 71 2.24 26.67 -4.41
N ILE A 72 2.94 27.47 -5.23
CA ILE A 72 3.39 27.08 -6.57
C ILE A 72 4.78 26.44 -6.50
N TYR A 73 4.90 25.31 -7.16
CA TYR A 73 6.11 24.52 -7.30
C TYR A 73 6.41 24.21 -8.76
N THR A 74 7.66 24.03 -9.08
CA THR A 74 8.11 23.35 -10.31
C THR A 74 8.58 21.94 -9.98
N LEU A 75 8.39 21.00 -10.91
CA LEU A 75 8.94 19.64 -10.89
C LEU A 75 9.68 19.40 -12.20
N ASP A 76 10.97 19.13 -12.12
CA ASP A 76 11.77 18.69 -13.25
C ASP A 76 11.44 17.23 -13.56
N LEU A 77 11.00 16.93 -14.78
CA LEU A 77 10.49 15.60 -15.17
C LEU A 77 11.60 14.58 -15.49
N GLU A 78 12.87 15.01 -15.51
CA GLU A 78 14.01 14.13 -15.66
C GLU A 78 14.65 13.81 -14.29
N SER A 79 14.99 14.84 -13.52
CA SER A 79 15.67 14.68 -12.22
C SER A 79 14.73 14.39 -11.06
N GLY A 80 13.43 14.76 -11.17
CA GLY A 80 12.46 14.74 -10.09
C GLY A 80 12.66 15.85 -9.05
N ASP A 81 13.54 16.80 -9.29
CA ASP A 81 13.74 17.91 -8.35
C ASP A 81 12.54 18.85 -8.37
N SER A 82 12.00 19.11 -7.17
CA SER A 82 10.89 20.05 -6.96
C SER A 82 11.37 21.31 -6.25
N ARG A 83 10.92 22.48 -6.71
CA ARG A 83 11.27 23.78 -6.14
C ARG A 83 10.05 24.66 -6.01
N ARG A 84 9.90 25.33 -4.86
CA ARG A 84 8.88 26.37 -4.68
C ARG A 84 9.23 27.62 -5.47
N VAL A 85 8.22 28.17 -6.17
CA VAL A 85 8.29 29.41 -6.97
C VAL A 85 7.64 30.58 -6.23
N SER A 86 6.50 30.33 -5.58
CA SER A 86 5.77 31.37 -4.84
C SER A 86 6.43 31.72 -3.50
N PRO A 87 6.11 32.89 -2.90
CA PRO A 87 6.77 33.37 -1.67
C PRO A 87 6.62 32.49 -0.43
N GLY A 88 5.64 31.60 -0.35
CA GLY A 88 5.40 30.69 0.79
C GLY A 88 4.39 31.21 1.80
N THR A 89 3.87 32.42 1.63
CA THR A 89 2.84 33.03 2.47
C THR A 89 1.58 33.32 1.65
N GLY A 90 0.42 33.37 2.34
CA GLY A 90 -0.86 33.61 1.70
C GLY A 90 -1.35 32.44 0.84
N LYS A 91 -2.42 32.67 0.10
CA LYS A 91 -2.94 31.75 -0.91
C LYS A 91 -2.24 32.00 -2.25
N THR A 92 -1.91 30.95 -2.98
CA THR A 92 -1.31 31.05 -4.31
C THR A 92 -1.89 29.99 -5.22
N THR A 93 -2.27 30.34 -6.47
CA THR A 93 -2.94 29.44 -7.40
C THR A 93 -2.65 29.77 -8.86
N CYS A 94 -3.07 28.89 -9.78
CA CYS A 94 -3.18 29.13 -11.24
C CYS A 94 -1.86 29.63 -11.86
N ALA A 95 -0.80 28.84 -11.78
CA ALA A 95 0.46 29.20 -12.38
C ALA A 95 0.59 28.76 -13.82
N PHE A 96 1.31 29.52 -14.66
CA PHE A 96 1.53 29.19 -16.05
C PHE A 96 2.91 29.68 -16.57
N PHE A 97 3.58 28.86 -17.38
CA PHE A 97 4.87 29.23 -17.98
C PHE A 97 4.74 30.27 -19.09
N ARG A 98 5.65 31.24 -19.14
CA ARG A 98 5.78 32.15 -20.28
C ARG A 98 6.61 31.52 -21.39
N PRO A 99 6.05 31.28 -22.61
CA PRO A 99 6.83 30.79 -23.73
C PRO A 99 8.00 31.71 -24.09
N GLY A 100 9.17 31.14 -24.39
CA GLY A 100 10.38 31.88 -24.76
C GLY A 100 11.05 32.65 -23.61
N SER A 101 10.66 32.39 -22.36
CA SER A 101 11.18 33.08 -21.17
C SER A 101 11.37 32.11 -19.99
N ASP A 102 12.08 32.55 -18.96
CA ASP A 102 12.25 31.87 -17.67
C ASP A 102 11.19 32.32 -16.64
N GLU A 103 10.12 32.96 -17.06
CA GLU A 103 9.08 33.49 -16.18
C GLU A 103 7.90 32.53 -16.03
N ILE A 104 7.30 32.54 -14.84
CA ILE A 104 6.05 31.85 -14.47
C ILE A 104 5.11 32.91 -13.91
N SER A 105 3.87 32.99 -14.43
CA SER A 105 2.81 33.77 -13.77
C SER A 105 2.10 32.92 -12.71
N PHE A 106 1.56 33.55 -11.67
CA PHE A 106 0.71 32.95 -10.66
C PHE A 106 -0.15 34.03 -9.99
N ALA A 107 -1.29 33.64 -9.44
CA ALA A 107 -2.12 34.51 -8.61
C ALA A 107 -1.78 34.29 -7.13
N SER A 108 -1.74 35.37 -6.32
CA SER A 108 -1.35 35.27 -4.93
C SER A 108 -1.88 36.39 -4.04
N THR A 109 -2.12 36.07 -2.75
CA THR A 109 -2.47 37.04 -1.70
C THR A 109 -1.30 37.32 -0.75
N HIS A 110 -0.06 37.00 -1.13
CA HIS A 110 1.10 37.12 -0.22
C HIS A 110 1.41 38.55 0.23
N LEU A 111 0.90 39.57 -0.46
CA LEU A 111 0.98 40.97 -0.07
C LEU A 111 -0.17 41.44 0.81
N ASP A 112 -1.22 40.64 1.03
CA ASP A 112 -2.27 40.93 1.98
C ASP A 112 -1.72 40.94 3.41
N PRO A 113 -1.83 42.07 4.16
CA PRO A 113 -1.37 42.15 5.55
C PRO A 113 -1.97 41.08 6.48
N GLU A 114 -3.18 40.60 6.15
CA GLU A 114 -3.91 39.58 6.94
C GLU A 114 -3.56 38.14 6.54
N SER A 115 -2.73 37.91 5.51
CA SER A 115 -2.46 36.58 4.96
C SER A 115 -1.96 35.59 6.00
N VAL A 116 -1.02 35.99 6.87
CA VAL A 116 -0.47 35.15 7.95
C VAL A 116 -1.51 34.86 9.04
N ALA A 117 -2.37 35.84 9.37
CA ALA A 117 -3.45 35.64 10.33
C ALA A 117 -4.47 34.62 9.79
N ARG A 118 -4.82 34.70 8.50
CA ARG A 118 -5.70 33.75 7.81
C ARG A 118 -5.10 32.35 7.75
N GLN A 119 -3.77 32.21 7.50
CA GLN A 119 -3.07 30.90 7.59
C GLN A 119 -3.24 30.26 8.96
N LYS A 120 -2.96 31.03 10.02
CA LYS A 120 -3.08 30.55 11.40
C LYS A 120 -4.53 30.16 11.76
N ALA A 121 -5.51 30.95 11.33
CA ALA A 121 -6.92 30.64 11.55
C ALA A 121 -7.33 29.32 10.87
N GLU A 122 -6.87 29.08 9.63
CA GLU A 122 -7.15 27.83 8.90
C GLU A 122 -6.45 26.62 9.55
N LEU A 123 -5.21 26.74 9.99
CA LEU A 123 -4.50 25.68 10.72
C LEU A 123 -5.24 25.32 12.02
N ASN A 124 -5.69 26.32 12.79
CA ASN A 124 -6.46 26.10 14.01
C ASN A 124 -7.80 25.41 13.71
N PHE A 125 -8.49 25.81 12.62
CA PHE A 125 -9.73 25.15 12.19
C PHE A 125 -9.49 23.68 11.83
N ARG A 126 -8.46 23.37 11.04
CA ARG A 126 -8.09 21.98 10.67
C ARG A 126 -7.72 21.14 11.89
N ALA A 127 -7.09 21.73 12.90
CA ALA A 127 -6.77 21.06 14.16
C ALA A 127 -7.98 20.60 14.98
N THR A 128 -9.18 21.15 14.72
CA THR A 128 -10.45 20.70 15.32
C THR A 128 -10.99 19.40 14.70
N GLY A 129 -10.37 18.89 13.65
CA GLY A 129 -10.86 17.72 12.88
C GLY A 129 -12.05 18.01 11.98
N GLN A 130 -12.46 19.27 11.85
CA GLN A 130 -13.52 19.68 10.95
C GLN A 130 -12.98 19.94 9.54
N GLU A 131 -13.76 19.56 8.53
CA GLU A 131 -13.45 19.87 7.13
C GLU A 131 -14.41 20.94 6.59
N ARG A 132 -13.85 21.89 5.83
CA ARG A 132 -14.67 22.83 5.10
C ARG A 132 -15.27 22.14 3.89
N ARG A 133 -16.57 22.38 3.65
CA ARG A 133 -17.18 22.03 2.37
C ARG A 133 -16.45 22.82 1.26
N TYR A 134 -16.11 22.15 0.17
CA TYR A 134 -15.49 22.79 -0.98
C TYR A 134 -16.31 24.00 -1.43
N SER A 135 -15.69 25.16 -1.54
CA SER A 135 -16.25 26.38 -2.14
C SER A 135 -15.15 27.03 -2.97
N TRP A 136 -15.54 27.82 -3.96
CA TRP A 136 -14.60 28.63 -4.75
C TRP A 136 -13.82 29.55 -3.81
N ASP A 137 -12.48 29.54 -3.96
CA ASP A 137 -11.56 30.23 -3.03
C ASP A 137 -11.37 31.69 -3.45
N TYR A 138 -12.47 32.45 -3.45
CA TYR A 138 -12.45 33.88 -3.71
C TYR A 138 -11.66 34.63 -2.64
N ASP A 139 -10.79 35.54 -3.09
CA ASP A 139 -10.11 36.48 -2.23
C ASP A 139 -9.91 37.81 -2.97
N GLU A 140 -10.44 38.92 -2.43
CA GLU A 140 -10.36 40.24 -3.05
C GLU A 140 -8.96 40.83 -3.13
N GLN A 141 -7.99 40.24 -2.39
CA GLN A 141 -6.59 40.61 -2.39
C GLN A 141 -5.76 39.74 -3.34
N MET A 142 -6.41 38.93 -4.19
CA MET A 142 -5.73 38.07 -5.15
C MET A 142 -5.29 38.91 -6.36
N ASP A 143 -3.98 38.98 -6.60
CA ASP A 143 -3.35 39.64 -7.73
C ASP A 143 -2.47 38.68 -8.53
N ILE A 144 -2.20 39.03 -9.79
CA ILE A 144 -1.29 38.28 -10.67
C ILE A 144 0.15 38.76 -10.48
N PHE A 145 1.04 37.83 -10.28
CA PHE A 145 2.49 38.01 -10.17
C PHE A 145 3.21 37.22 -11.24
N VAL A 146 4.45 37.57 -11.49
CA VAL A 146 5.43 36.76 -12.23
C VAL A 146 6.69 36.62 -11.40
N ALA A 147 7.33 35.46 -11.54
CA ALA A 147 8.64 35.16 -10.97
C ALA A 147 9.47 34.36 -11.98
N ARG A 148 10.78 34.25 -11.76
CA ARG A 148 11.59 33.25 -12.45
C ARG A 148 11.27 31.84 -11.96
N ARG A 149 11.60 30.82 -12.75
CA ARG A 149 11.40 29.40 -12.38
C ARG A 149 12.03 29.00 -11.05
N ASP A 150 13.08 29.70 -10.63
CA ASP A 150 13.77 29.50 -9.33
C ASP A 150 13.12 30.23 -8.15
N GLY A 151 11.99 30.93 -8.37
CA GLY A 151 11.27 31.72 -7.38
C GLY A 151 11.87 33.12 -7.13
N SER A 152 12.93 33.50 -7.84
CA SER A 152 13.51 34.84 -7.73
C SER A 152 12.74 35.86 -8.59
N ASN A 153 13.02 37.16 -8.33
CA ASN A 153 12.48 38.28 -9.10
C ASN A 153 10.96 38.35 -9.16
N VAL A 154 10.30 38.14 -8.02
CA VAL A 154 8.83 38.23 -7.91
C VAL A 154 8.40 39.68 -8.16
N ARG A 155 7.49 39.92 -9.12
CA ARG A 155 6.93 41.23 -9.40
C ARG A 155 5.43 41.13 -9.65
N GLN A 156 4.69 42.10 -9.16
CA GLN A 156 3.25 42.25 -9.30
C GLN A 156 2.88 42.85 -10.63
N LEU A 157 1.96 42.20 -11.36
CA LEU A 157 1.44 42.68 -12.65
C LEU A 157 0.12 43.44 -12.51
N THR A 158 -0.77 43.02 -11.59
CA THR A 158 -2.06 43.64 -11.37
C THR A 158 -2.14 44.27 -9.97
N ARG A 159 -2.97 45.33 -9.82
CA ARG A 159 -3.20 46.04 -8.57
C ARG A 159 -4.62 46.59 -8.50
N ALA A 160 -5.52 46.06 -9.33
CA ALA A 160 -6.90 46.53 -9.31
C ALA A 160 -7.63 45.92 -8.09
N PRO A 161 -8.52 46.67 -7.43
CA PRO A 161 -9.35 46.07 -6.41
C PRO A 161 -10.19 44.89 -6.94
N GLY A 162 -10.29 43.83 -6.18
CA GLY A 162 -11.01 42.62 -6.52
C GLY A 162 -10.06 41.48 -6.96
N TYR A 163 -10.66 40.36 -7.32
CA TYR A 163 -9.95 39.13 -7.68
C TYR A 163 -9.36 39.24 -9.10
N ASP A 164 -8.05 39.08 -9.22
CA ASP A 164 -7.32 38.94 -10.48
C ASP A 164 -6.56 37.59 -10.46
N ALA A 165 -6.96 36.60 -11.28
CA ALA A 165 -6.36 35.26 -11.27
C ALA A 165 -6.58 34.49 -12.58
N GLU A 166 -6.25 33.17 -12.56
CA GLU A 166 -6.45 32.25 -13.68
C GLU A 166 -5.76 32.74 -14.97
N SER A 167 -4.50 33.17 -14.84
CA SER A 167 -3.73 33.74 -15.95
C SER A 167 -3.06 32.68 -16.81
N ALA A 168 -3.09 32.87 -18.14
CA ALA A 168 -2.31 32.10 -19.10
C ALA A 168 -1.64 33.00 -20.15
N PHE A 169 -0.42 32.65 -20.57
CA PHE A 169 0.29 33.36 -21.63
C PHE A 169 -0.16 32.91 -23.03
N SER A 170 -0.10 33.84 -23.99
CA SER A 170 -0.22 33.51 -25.42
C SER A 170 0.95 32.64 -25.88
N PRO A 171 0.80 31.81 -26.94
CA PRO A 171 1.86 30.93 -27.44
C PRO A 171 3.13 31.69 -27.87
N ASP A 172 3.01 32.97 -28.25
CA ASP A 172 4.16 33.85 -28.61
C ASP A 172 4.76 34.58 -27.37
N GLY A 173 4.21 34.36 -26.17
CA GLY A 173 4.67 34.93 -24.92
C GLY A 173 4.47 36.45 -24.76
N LYS A 174 3.61 37.10 -25.57
CA LYS A 174 3.44 38.57 -25.58
C LYS A 174 2.22 39.06 -24.85
N LEU A 175 1.19 38.21 -24.69
CA LEU A 175 -0.08 38.56 -24.06
C LEU A 175 -0.34 37.65 -22.87
N ILE A 176 -1.13 38.15 -21.91
CA ILE A 176 -1.71 37.39 -20.79
C ILE A 176 -3.21 37.51 -20.88
N ILE A 177 -3.90 36.36 -20.80
CA ILE A 177 -5.35 36.30 -20.61
C ILE A 177 -5.63 35.89 -19.15
N PHE A 178 -6.65 36.44 -18.53
CA PHE A 178 -6.96 36.19 -17.11
C PHE A 178 -8.41 36.48 -16.76
N CYS A 179 -8.87 36.01 -15.61
CA CYS A 179 -10.17 36.35 -15.02
C CYS A 179 -9.99 37.51 -14.04
N SER A 180 -10.96 38.45 -14.05
CA SER A 180 -10.94 39.59 -13.15
C SER A 180 -12.34 40.08 -12.78
N LEU A 181 -12.48 40.57 -11.55
CA LEU A 181 -13.69 41.20 -11.02
C LEU A 181 -13.55 42.74 -10.97
N ARG A 182 -12.49 43.32 -11.59
CA ARG A 182 -12.13 44.76 -11.44
C ARG A 182 -13.24 45.75 -11.86
N ASP A 183 -14.12 45.38 -12.79
CA ASP A 183 -15.21 46.24 -13.20
C ASP A 183 -16.36 46.32 -12.17
N ALA A 184 -16.37 45.42 -11.17
CA ALA A 184 -17.23 45.56 -10.00
C ALA A 184 -16.73 46.55 -8.95
N TYR A 185 -15.52 47.11 -9.18
CA TYR A 185 -14.90 48.13 -8.33
C TYR A 185 -14.58 49.40 -9.11
N PRO A 186 -14.76 50.60 -8.55
CA PRO A 186 -15.23 50.89 -7.20
C PRO A 186 -16.73 50.63 -7.03
N THR A 187 -17.09 50.07 -5.88
CA THR A 187 -18.47 49.60 -5.58
C THR A 187 -19.52 50.68 -5.57
N ASN A 188 -19.13 51.97 -5.44
CA ASN A 188 -20.04 53.12 -5.49
C ASN A 188 -20.69 53.33 -6.86
N LYS A 189 -20.13 52.76 -7.93
CA LYS A 189 -20.72 52.81 -9.27
C LYS A 189 -21.76 51.70 -9.53
N LEU A 190 -21.84 50.69 -8.64
CA LEU A 190 -22.77 49.58 -8.75
C LEU A 190 -24.19 50.00 -8.28
N SER A 191 -25.21 49.38 -8.86
CA SER A 191 -26.57 49.44 -8.34
C SER A 191 -26.67 48.89 -6.91
N VAL A 192 -27.72 49.17 -6.19
CA VAL A 192 -27.95 48.59 -4.86
C VAL A 192 -28.00 47.06 -4.92
N THR A 193 -28.67 46.53 -5.95
CA THR A 193 -28.80 45.08 -6.18
C THR A 193 -27.44 44.44 -6.48
N ASP A 194 -26.61 45.08 -7.32
CA ASP A 194 -25.28 44.54 -7.67
C ASP A 194 -24.31 44.59 -6.48
N ARG A 195 -24.41 45.63 -5.60
CA ARG A 195 -23.62 45.65 -4.36
C ARG A 195 -23.98 44.51 -3.40
N GLN A 196 -25.30 44.22 -3.29
CA GLN A 196 -25.74 43.08 -2.49
C GLN A 196 -25.26 41.75 -3.09
N ARG A 197 -25.33 41.63 -4.42
CA ARG A 197 -24.83 40.44 -5.12
C ARG A 197 -23.31 40.28 -4.95
N LEU A 198 -22.53 41.33 -5.09
CA LEU A 198 -21.09 41.29 -4.90
C LEU A 198 -20.71 40.81 -3.48
N ALA A 199 -21.49 41.17 -2.47
CA ALA A 199 -21.28 40.76 -1.10
C ALA A 199 -21.63 39.28 -0.83
N THR A 200 -22.56 38.70 -1.61
CA THR A 200 -23.05 37.31 -1.41
C THR A 200 -22.52 36.33 -2.44
N ASP A 201 -22.27 36.78 -3.66
CA ASP A 201 -21.78 35.96 -4.80
C ASP A 201 -20.87 36.82 -5.68
N PRO A 202 -19.62 37.11 -5.23
CA PRO A 202 -18.67 37.91 -6.00
C PRO A 202 -18.31 37.26 -7.35
N ALA A 203 -18.36 35.94 -7.44
CA ALA A 203 -18.03 35.18 -8.67
C ALA A 203 -18.88 35.66 -9.86
N TRP A 204 -20.13 36.08 -9.65
CA TRP A 204 -21.02 36.53 -10.71
C TRP A 204 -20.45 37.67 -11.57
N PHE A 205 -19.44 38.42 -11.07
CA PHE A 205 -18.79 39.54 -11.76
C PHE A 205 -17.48 39.13 -12.45
N GLY A 206 -17.12 37.88 -12.42
CA GLY A 206 -15.90 37.35 -13.06
C GLY A 206 -16.00 37.39 -14.58
N GLU A 207 -15.03 38.06 -15.21
CA GLU A 207 -14.98 38.27 -16.65
C GLU A 207 -13.57 38.04 -17.20
N ILE A 208 -13.45 37.73 -18.48
CA ILE A 208 -12.18 37.53 -19.15
C ILE A 208 -11.55 38.85 -19.61
N TYR A 209 -10.32 39.04 -19.26
CA TYR A 209 -9.49 40.19 -19.66
C TYR A 209 -8.22 39.73 -20.40
N LEU A 210 -7.67 40.62 -21.19
CA LEU A 210 -6.43 40.48 -21.90
C LEU A 210 -5.50 41.66 -21.59
N MET A 211 -4.19 41.41 -21.39
CA MET A 211 -3.18 42.43 -21.15
C MET A 211 -1.85 42.08 -21.82
N ASN A 212 -0.95 43.04 -21.91
CA ASN A 212 0.46 42.80 -22.24
C ASN A 212 1.19 42.11 -21.09
N THR A 213 2.32 41.46 -21.34
CA THR A 213 3.11 40.74 -20.33
C THR A 213 3.81 41.66 -19.30
N ASP A 214 3.79 42.96 -19.50
CA ASP A 214 4.22 43.96 -18.53
C ASP A 214 3.08 44.48 -17.62
N GLY A 215 1.85 43.96 -17.79
CA GLY A 215 0.65 44.40 -17.09
C GLY A 215 -0.07 45.61 -17.73
N SER A 216 0.41 46.13 -18.84
CA SER A 216 -0.19 47.27 -19.56
C SER A 216 -1.30 46.85 -20.52
N ASN A 217 -2.06 47.82 -21.03
CA ASN A 217 -3.08 47.62 -22.07
C ASN A 217 -4.15 46.61 -21.70
N VAL A 218 -4.67 46.66 -20.46
CA VAL A 218 -5.74 45.77 -19.96
C VAL A 218 -7.05 46.07 -20.67
N ARG A 219 -7.67 45.07 -21.28
CA ARG A 219 -8.97 45.15 -21.94
C ARG A 219 -9.87 43.99 -21.61
N ARG A 220 -11.15 44.25 -21.37
CA ARG A 220 -12.21 43.29 -21.10
C ARG A 220 -12.71 42.66 -22.39
N LEU A 221 -12.88 41.32 -22.42
CA LEU A 221 -13.32 40.55 -23.59
C LEU A 221 -14.77 40.06 -23.45
N THR A 222 -15.22 39.73 -22.23
CA THR A 222 -16.57 39.21 -21.96
C THR A 222 -17.41 40.17 -21.15
N ARG A 223 -18.76 40.09 -21.25
CA ARG A 223 -19.73 40.92 -20.55
C ARG A 223 -21.02 40.14 -20.36
N SER A 224 -20.98 39.02 -19.69
CA SER A 224 -22.12 38.12 -19.50
C SER A 224 -22.45 37.97 -18.02
N PRO A 225 -23.76 37.86 -17.66
CA PRO A 225 -24.10 37.47 -16.30
C PRO A 225 -23.57 36.09 -15.96
N GLY A 226 -23.02 35.94 -14.78
CA GLY A 226 -22.38 34.69 -14.32
C GLY A 226 -20.87 34.70 -14.51
N TYR A 227 -20.19 33.72 -13.93
CA TYR A 227 -18.73 33.66 -13.87
C TYR A 227 -18.14 33.18 -15.19
N ASP A 228 -17.32 34.01 -15.82
CA ASP A 228 -16.43 33.65 -16.92
C ASP A 228 -15.00 33.48 -16.39
N GLY A 229 -14.41 32.28 -16.47
CA GLY A 229 -13.08 32.00 -15.92
C GLY A 229 -12.35 30.86 -16.58
N GLY A 230 -11.09 30.64 -16.17
CA GLY A 230 -10.18 29.61 -16.67
C GLY A 230 -9.88 29.74 -18.16
N PRO A 231 -9.42 30.90 -18.65
CA PRO A 231 -9.19 31.12 -20.05
C PRO A 231 -7.83 30.58 -20.50
N PHE A 232 -7.80 29.96 -21.71
CA PHE A 232 -6.55 29.53 -22.36
C PHE A 232 -6.57 29.93 -23.85
N PHE A 233 -5.37 30.17 -24.39
CA PHE A 233 -5.21 30.36 -25.83
C PHE A 233 -5.22 29.04 -26.59
N SER A 234 -5.71 29.06 -27.82
CA SER A 234 -5.48 27.98 -28.76
C SER A 234 -3.97 27.89 -29.16
N PRO A 235 -3.47 26.74 -29.63
CA PRO A 235 -2.06 26.56 -29.99
C PRO A 235 -1.58 27.52 -31.07
N ASP A 236 -2.48 27.95 -32.01
CA ASP A 236 -2.19 28.94 -33.06
C ASP A 236 -2.33 30.39 -32.55
N GLY A 237 -2.72 30.60 -31.28
CA GLY A 237 -2.92 31.91 -30.67
C GLY A 237 -4.10 32.72 -31.22
N GLN A 238 -4.99 32.10 -32.05
CA GLN A 238 -6.09 32.84 -32.69
C GLN A 238 -7.42 32.80 -31.95
N ARG A 239 -7.55 31.86 -31.04
CA ARG A 239 -8.78 31.64 -30.26
C ARG A 239 -8.47 31.59 -28.75
N ILE A 240 -9.54 31.83 -27.97
CA ILE A 240 -9.57 31.67 -26.53
C ILE A 240 -10.63 30.64 -26.21
N VAL A 241 -10.36 29.73 -25.27
CA VAL A 241 -11.33 28.83 -24.63
C VAL A 241 -11.49 29.22 -23.17
N TRP A 242 -12.70 29.15 -22.62
CA TRP A 242 -12.97 29.41 -21.21
C TRP A 242 -14.23 28.68 -20.76
N ARG A 243 -14.50 28.65 -19.47
CA ARG A 243 -15.78 28.20 -18.90
C ARG A 243 -16.68 29.40 -18.58
N ARG A 244 -17.99 29.26 -18.84
CA ARG A 244 -19.01 30.20 -18.44
C ARG A 244 -20.05 29.51 -17.56
N PHE A 245 -20.25 30.02 -16.35
CA PHE A 245 -21.34 29.62 -15.50
C PHE A 245 -22.65 30.32 -15.89
N THR A 246 -23.76 29.65 -15.62
CA THR A 246 -25.08 30.29 -15.71
C THR A 246 -25.20 31.39 -14.67
N GLU A 247 -26.17 32.30 -14.85
CA GLU A 247 -26.46 33.37 -13.88
C GLU A 247 -26.72 32.84 -12.47
N LYS A 248 -27.22 31.58 -12.32
CA LYS A 248 -27.48 30.93 -11.05
C LYS A 248 -26.23 30.27 -10.44
N GLY A 249 -25.16 30.11 -11.19
CA GLY A 249 -23.93 29.45 -10.74
C GLY A 249 -24.04 27.93 -10.56
N ASP A 250 -25.14 27.31 -11.02
CA ASP A 250 -25.45 25.89 -10.81
C ASP A 250 -24.88 24.97 -11.91
N THR A 251 -24.68 25.49 -13.12
CA THR A 251 -24.11 24.78 -14.26
C THR A 251 -23.12 25.67 -15.00
N ALA A 252 -22.21 25.03 -15.76
CA ALA A 252 -21.22 25.71 -16.56
C ALA A 252 -20.99 25.00 -17.89
N ASP A 253 -20.66 25.79 -18.92
CA ASP A 253 -20.31 25.28 -20.24
C ASP A 253 -18.98 25.81 -20.76
N VAL A 254 -18.37 25.05 -21.63
CA VAL A 254 -17.15 25.44 -22.35
C VAL A 254 -17.52 26.30 -23.56
N PHE A 255 -16.84 27.43 -23.70
CA PHE A 255 -16.99 28.37 -24.80
C PHE A 255 -15.66 28.66 -25.49
N THR A 256 -15.73 29.10 -26.77
CA THR A 256 -14.60 29.66 -27.53
C THR A 256 -14.94 31.01 -28.13
N MET A 257 -13.95 31.88 -28.27
CA MET A 257 -14.05 33.19 -28.97
C MET A 257 -12.75 33.51 -29.72
N LYS A 258 -12.78 34.54 -30.59
CA LYS A 258 -11.58 35.16 -31.16
C LYS A 258 -10.89 36.06 -30.13
N LEU A 259 -9.64 36.46 -30.38
CA LEU A 259 -8.83 37.33 -29.52
C LEU A 259 -9.44 38.72 -29.27
N ASP A 260 -10.33 39.17 -30.12
CA ASP A 260 -11.05 40.45 -29.98
C ASP A 260 -12.33 40.33 -29.12
N GLY A 261 -12.65 39.14 -28.62
CA GLY A 261 -13.88 38.83 -27.86
C GLY A 261 -15.07 38.48 -28.74
N SER A 262 -14.94 38.53 -30.10
CA SER A 262 -16.02 38.24 -31.03
C SER A 262 -16.16 36.73 -31.29
N ASN A 263 -17.26 36.33 -31.98
CA ASN A 263 -17.54 34.97 -32.40
C ASN A 263 -17.57 33.97 -31.21
N GLN A 264 -18.23 34.35 -30.11
CA GLN A 264 -18.41 33.47 -28.96
C GLN A 264 -19.27 32.27 -29.37
N ARG A 265 -18.79 31.07 -29.07
CA ARG A 265 -19.45 29.80 -29.40
C ARG A 265 -19.46 28.88 -28.21
N ARG A 266 -20.61 28.30 -27.86
CA ARG A 266 -20.78 27.28 -26.84
C ARG A 266 -20.42 25.90 -27.40
N LEU A 267 -19.51 25.16 -26.73
CA LEU A 267 -19.04 23.84 -27.14
C LEU A 267 -19.74 22.70 -26.37
N THR A 268 -20.27 22.93 -25.16
CA THR A 268 -20.93 21.91 -24.34
C THR A 268 -22.34 22.37 -23.93
N ASP A 269 -23.22 21.44 -23.56
CA ASP A 269 -24.59 21.71 -23.10
C ASP A 269 -25.12 20.54 -22.25
N PHE A 270 -24.30 20.00 -21.36
CA PHE A 270 -24.65 18.86 -20.52
C PHE A 270 -25.74 19.15 -19.49
N GLY A 271 -26.08 20.43 -19.23
CA GLY A 271 -26.92 20.81 -18.09
C GLY A 271 -26.26 20.50 -16.75
N ALA A 272 -24.93 20.44 -16.74
CA ALA A 272 -24.06 20.12 -15.62
C ALA A 272 -22.86 21.09 -15.64
N MET A 273 -21.91 20.95 -14.71
CA MET A 273 -20.66 21.73 -14.75
C MET A 273 -19.72 21.14 -15.80
N SER A 274 -19.38 21.91 -16.84
CA SER A 274 -18.30 21.64 -17.79
C SER A 274 -17.26 22.75 -17.64
N TRP A 275 -16.03 22.41 -17.22
CA TRP A 275 -15.03 23.40 -16.86
C TRP A 275 -13.58 22.91 -17.13
N ALA A 276 -12.58 23.74 -16.84
CA ALA A 276 -11.16 23.48 -17.06
C ALA A 276 -10.84 22.94 -18.48
N PRO A 277 -11.29 23.63 -19.54
CA PRO A 277 -11.00 23.22 -20.90
C PRO A 277 -9.55 23.48 -21.27
N TYR A 278 -8.93 22.55 -22.02
CA TYR A 278 -7.58 22.71 -22.53
C TYR A 278 -7.45 22.18 -23.97
N PHE A 279 -6.76 22.94 -24.85
CA PHE A 279 -6.56 22.50 -26.23
C PHE A 279 -5.52 21.38 -26.32
N HIS A 280 -5.81 20.36 -27.14
CA HIS A 280 -4.73 19.49 -27.61
C HIS A 280 -3.80 20.29 -28.55
N PRO A 281 -2.47 20.10 -28.52
CA PRO A 281 -1.51 20.87 -29.34
C PRO A 281 -1.76 20.81 -30.83
N SER A 282 -2.45 19.77 -31.35
CA SER A 282 -2.88 19.70 -32.74
C SER A 282 -3.93 20.74 -33.13
N GLY A 283 -4.56 21.44 -32.17
CA GLY A 283 -5.66 22.39 -32.39
C GLY A 283 -6.97 21.76 -32.89
N ARG A 284 -7.08 20.42 -32.95
CA ARG A 284 -8.23 19.71 -33.51
C ARG A 284 -9.36 19.42 -32.53
N TYR A 285 -9.06 19.36 -31.24
CA TYR A 285 -10.04 19.08 -30.17
C TYR A 285 -9.57 19.66 -28.85
N LEU A 286 -10.47 19.65 -27.90
CA LEU A 286 -10.29 20.07 -26.51
C LEU A 286 -10.51 18.87 -25.58
N ILE A 287 -9.86 18.90 -24.42
CA ILE A 287 -10.20 18.09 -23.27
C ILE A 287 -10.77 19.02 -22.18
N PHE A 288 -11.72 18.54 -21.41
CA PHE A 288 -12.35 19.32 -20.34
C PHE A 288 -12.91 18.40 -19.24
N THR A 289 -13.24 18.97 -18.12
CA THR A 289 -13.79 18.28 -16.95
C THR A 289 -15.31 18.48 -16.89
N ALA A 290 -16.11 17.44 -16.58
CA ALA A 290 -17.54 17.61 -16.35
C ALA A 290 -18.11 16.61 -15.33
N ASN A 291 -19.13 17.07 -14.55
CA ASN A 291 -19.85 16.22 -13.58
C ASN A 291 -21.19 15.72 -14.11
N LYS A 292 -21.25 15.41 -15.41
CA LYS A 292 -22.47 14.91 -16.08
C LYS A 292 -23.08 13.67 -15.40
N LEU A 293 -22.28 12.87 -14.73
CA LEU A 293 -22.65 11.58 -14.13
C LEU A 293 -23.04 11.68 -12.65
N GLY A 294 -23.00 12.87 -12.07
CA GLY A 294 -23.35 13.11 -10.67
C GLY A 294 -22.58 14.28 -10.08
N PHE A 295 -23.18 14.98 -9.11
CA PHE A 295 -22.63 16.22 -8.56
C PHE A 295 -21.18 16.05 -8.01
N ALA A 296 -20.86 14.92 -7.42
CA ALA A 296 -19.54 14.64 -6.85
C ALA A 296 -18.61 13.82 -7.78
N ASN A 297 -19.10 13.40 -8.96
CA ASN A 297 -18.33 12.59 -9.90
C ASN A 297 -17.95 13.43 -11.13
N PHE A 298 -16.69 13.89 -11.13
CA PHE A 298 -16.11 14.67 -12.22
C PHE A 298 -15.22 13.77 -13.08
N GLU A 299 -15.43 13.83 -14.39
CA GLU A 299 -14.70 13.03 -15.37
C GLU A 299 -14.14 13.89 -16.50
N LEU A 300 -13.13 13.38 -17.18
CA LEU A 300 -12.57 14.01 -18.36
C LEU A 300 -13.38 13.65 -19.62
N PHE A 301 -13.61 14.63 -20.45
CA PHE A 301 -14.26 14.50 -21.77
C PHE A 301 -13.45 15.19 -22.85
N ILE A 302 -13.53 14.70 -24.07
CA ILE A 302 -12.99 15.35 -25.27
C ILE A 302 -14.13 15.83 -26.17
N VAL A 303 -13.93 16.96 -26.85
CA VAL A 303 -14.87 17.53 -27.83
C VAL A 303 -14.08 18.13 -29.00
N ASP A 304 -14.60 18.03 -30.21
CA ASP A 304 -14.01 18.69 -31.38
C ASP A 304 -14.02 20.21 -31.22
N VAL A 305 -13.02 20.88 -31.82
CA VAL A 305 -12.80 22.32 -31.67
C VAL A 305 -13.99 23.20 -32.10
N ASP A 306 -14.86 22.67 -32.94
CA ASP A 306 -16.07 23.35 -33.42
C ASP A 306 -17.34 22.97 -32.66
N GLY A 307 -17.27 22.02 -31.73
CA GLY A 307 -18.42 21.51 -30.98
C GLY A 307 -19.49 20.88 -31.84
N SER A 308 -19.09 20.30 -32.99
CA SER A 308 -20.01 19.72 -33.97
C SER A 308 -20.43 18.29 -33.65
N ARG A 309 -19.70 17.65 -32.75
CA ARG A 309 -19.91 16.27 -32.28
C ARG A 309 -20.24 16.24 -30.80
N GLU A 310 -20.96 15.19 -30.38
CA GLU A 310 -21.18 14.96 -28.93
C GLU A 310 -19.84 14.70 -28.23
N PRO A 311 -19.62 15.31 -27.06
CA PRO A 311 -18.44 15.06 -26.26
C PRO A 311 -18.30 13.59 -25.85
N VAL A 312 -17.09 13.07 -25.83
CA VAL A 312 -16.74 11.67 -25.51
C VAL A 312 -16.04 11.61 -24.17
N ARG A 313 -16.50 10.73 -23.28
CA ARG A 313 -15.90 10.46 -21.97
C ARG A 313 -14.56 9.75 -22.11
N VAL A 314 -13.59 10.14 -21.29
CA VAL A 314 -12.20 9.65 -21.28
C VAL A 314 -11.89 8.85 -20.02
N THR A 315 -12.27 9.37 -18.83
CA THR A 315 -12.02 8.72 -17.54
C THR A 315 -13.28 8.08 -16.97
N PHE A 316 -13.09 7.04 -16.12
CA PHE A 316 -14.19 6.20 -15.63
C PHE A 316 -14.02 5.82 -14.15
N THR A 317 -13.35 6.64 -13.36
CA THR A 317 -13.11 6.39 -11.94
C THR A 317 -13.99 7.30 -11.09
N ASP A 318 -14.73 6.74 -10.15
CA ASP A 318 -15.56 7.53 -9.23
C ASP A 318 -14.73 8.56 -8.45
N GLY A 319 -15.26 9.77 -8.31
CA GLY A 319 -14.63 10.88 -7.59
C GLY A 319 -14.29 12.06 -8.49
N PHE A 320 -13.11 12.62 -8.31
CA PHE A 320 -12.66 13.81 -9.03
C PHE A 320 -11.55 13.47 -10.02
N ASP A 321 -11.83 13.58 -11.31
CA ASP A 321 -10.85 13.65 -12.39
C ASP A 321 -11.02 15.00 -13.09
N GLY A 322 -10.03 15.90 -13.00
CA GLY A 322 -10.18 17.25 -13.51
C GLY A 322 -8.87 17.97 -13.84
N LEU A 323 -9.00 19.20 -14.34
CA LEU A 323 -7.86 20.07 -14.67
C LEU A 323 -6.85 19.41 -15.64
N PRO A 324 -7.32 18.87 -16.79
CA PRO A 324 -6.46 18.13 -17.72
C PRO A 324 -5.59 19.05 -18.56
N VAL A 325 -4.33 18.69 -18.76
CA VAL A 325 -3.35 19.45 -19.55
C VAL A 325 -2.51 18.52 -20.40
N PHE A 326 -2.44 18.75 -21.71
CA PHE A 326 -1.55 18.01 -22.60
C PHE A 326 -0.11 18.51 -22.56
N SER A 327 0.85 17.61 -22.71
CA SER A 327 2.24 17.99 -23.01
C SER A 327 2.34 18.74 -24.35
N PRO A 328 3.37 19.58 -24.56
CA PRO A 328 3.51 20.35 -25.80
C PRO A 328 3.58 19.50 -27.08
N ASP A 329 4.07 18.26 -27.00
CA ASP A 329 4.10 17.29 -28.08
C ASP A 329 2.80 16.50 -28.27
N GLY A 330 1.82 16.68 -27.36
CA GLY A 330 0.52 16.01 -27.38
C GLY A 330 0.54 14.52 -27.06
N ARG A 331 1.65 13.98 -26.51
CA ARG A 331 1.81 12.57 -26.23
C ARG A 331 1.51 12.19 -24.80
N LYS A 332 1.49 13.15 -23.87
CA LYS A 332 1.18 12.94 -22.47
C LYS A 332 0.01 13.80 -22.04
N LEU A 333 -0.71 13.31 -21.02
CA LEU A 333 -1.77 14.03 -20.34
C LEU A 333 -1.43 14.08 -18.85
N SER A 334 -1.43 15.28 -18.27
CA SER A 334 -1.43 15.51 -16.83
C SER A 334 -2.85 15.91 -16.41
N TRP A 335 -3.33 15.42 -15.26
CA TRP A 335 -4.59 15.85 -14.68
C TRP A 335 -4.57 15.69 -13.15
N THR A 336 -5.49 16.35 -12.49
CA THR A 336 -5.72 16.22 -11.06
C THR A 336 -6.75 15.13 -10.80
N SER A 337 -6.47 14.17 -9.92
CA SER A 337 -7.37 13.07 -9.62
C SER A 337 -7.41 12.76 -8.13
N SER A 338 -8.60 12.36 -7.65
CA SER A 338 -8.81 11.82 -6.29
C SER A 338 -8.78 10.29 -6.25
N ARG A 339 -8.25 9.62 -7.27
CA ARG A 339 -8.03 8.15 -7.32
C ARG A 339 -6.87 7.68 -6.43
N THR A 340 -6.48 8.50 -5.46
CA THR A 340 -5.52 8.19 -4.41
C THR A 340 -6.18 7.36 -3.31
N GLU A 341 -5.39 6.65 -2.53
CA GLU A 341 -5.88 5.80 -1.43
C GLU A 341 -6.68 6.58 -0.37
N ASP A 342 -6.23 7.79 -0.03
CA ASP A 342 -6.91 8.68 0.93
C ASP A 342 -8.01 9.56 0.31
N GLY A 343 -8.30 9.39 -0.98
CA GLY A 343 -9.30 10.14 -1.72
C GLY A 343 -8.97 11.62 -1.94
N LYS A 344 -7.75 12.06 -1.62
CA LYS A 344 -7.33 13.46 -1.82
C LYS A 344 -6.77 13.66 -3.22
N SER A 345 -6.96 14.86 -3.74
CA SER A 345 -6.53 15.20 -5.10
C SER A 345 -5.01 15.30 -5.21
N GLN A 346 -4.44 14.57 -6.17
CA GLN A 346 -3.03 14.65 -6.55
C GLN A 346 -2.90 14.73 -8.08
N ILE A 347 -1.68 14.99 -8.59
CA ILE A 347 -1.42 15.06 -10.03
C ILE A 347 -1.05 13.66 -10.54
N PHE A 348 -1.71 13.27 -11.63
CA PHE A 348 -1.44 12.06 -12.39
C PHE A 348 -0.86 12.39 -13.77
N LEU A 349 -0.11 11.45 -14.31
CA LEU A 349 0.51 11.51 -15.63
C LEU A 349 0.26 10.20 -16.37
N THR A 350 -0.05 10.32 -17.69
CA THR A 350 -0.29 9.17 -18.57
C THR A 350 0.22 9.43 -19.97
N ASP A 351 0.44 8.38 -20.74
CA ASP A 351 0.62 8.49 -22.18
C ASP A 351 -0.75 8.61 -22.86
N TRP A 352 -0.86 9.55 -23.81
CA TRP A 352 -2.09 9.88 -24.51
C TRP A 352 -2.17 9.27 -25.90
N ASN A 353 -3.27 8.59 -26.21
CA ASN A 353 -3.52 8.03 -27.51
C ASN A 353 -4.29 9.02 -28.41
N HIS A 354 -3.54 9.94 -29.05
CA HIS A 354 -4.10 10.95 -29.94
C HIS A 354 -4.89 10.35 -31.13
N ALA A 355 -4.41 9.25 -31.72
CA ALA A 355 -5.09 8.60 -32.83
C ALA A 355 -6.45 8.04 -32.44
N ALA A 356 -6.55 7.41 -31.27
CA ALA A 356 -7.81 6.90 -30.74
C ALA A 356 -8.79 8.04 -30.42
N ALA A 357 -8.30 9.17 -29.88
CA ALA A 357 -9.13 10.35 -29.62
C ALA A 357 -9.77 10.89 -30.90
N LEU A 358 -8.99 11.07 -31.98
CA LEU A 358 -9.50 11.53 -33.27
C LEU A 358 -10.48 10.56 -33.91
N ASP A 359 -10.18 9.24 -33.87
CA ASP A 359 -11.07 8.22 -34.43
C ASP A 359 -12.41 8.19 -33.69
N THR A 360 -12.36 8.33 -32.35
CA THR A 360 -13.57 8.33 -31.52
C THR A 360 -14.41 9.56 -31.76
N LEU A 361 -13.80 10.76 -31.78
CA LEU A 361 -14.53 12.00 -32.08
C LEU A 361 -15.15 11.97 -33.50
N LYS A 362 -14.46 11.41 -34.50
CA LYS A 362 -15.03 11.24 -35.85
C LYS A 362 -16.27 10.36 -35.85
N LYS A 363 -16.31 9.33 -35.01
CA LYS A 363 -17.44 8.39 -34.86
C LYS A 363 -18.52 8.87 -33.91
N ALA A 364 -18.26 9.87 -33.10
CA ALA A 364 -19.24 10.44 -32.19
C ALA A 364 -20.45 11.00 -32.95
N PRO A 365 -21.67 10.89 -32.41
CA PRO A 365 -22.87 11.41 -33.04
C PRO A 365 -22.73 12.91 -33.34
N PRO A 366 -23.32 13.40 -34.49
CA PRO A 366 -23.43 14.83 -34.72
C PRO A 366 -24.23 15.46 -33.58
N ARG A 367 -23.71 16.56 -33.00
CA ARG A 367 -24.41 17.32 -32.00
C ARG A 367 -25.56 18.09 -32.65
N GLN A 368 -26.79 17.91 -32.15
CA GLN A 368 -27.92 18.72 -32.57
C GLN A 368 -27.79 20.11 -31.92
N PRO A 369 -27.72 21.21 -32.72
CA PRO A 369 -27.63 22.54 -32.11
C PRO A 369 -28.90 22.85 -31.37
N ALA A 370 -28.76 23.31 -30.14
CA ALA A 370 -29.85 24.07 -29.49
C ALA A 370 -30.18 25.25 -30.45
N ALA A 371 -31.46 25.41 -30.78
CA ALA A 371 -31.96 26.28 -31.84
C ALA A 371 -31.28 27.67 -31.90
N GLY A 372 -30.46 27.93 -32.91
CA GLY A 372 -29.87 29.22 -33.22
C GLY A 372 -28.35 29.22 -33.50
N GLY A 373 -27.91 28.79 -34.72
CA GLY A 373 -26.54 29.03 -35.19
C GLY A 373 -26.18 28.23 -36.41
N LYS A 374 -25.86 28.89 -37.50
CA LYS A 374 -25.45 28.29 -38.79
C LYS A 374 -23.98 27.86 -38.78
N PHE A 375 -23.69 26.68 -39.30
CA PHE A 375 -22.35 26.11 -39.45
C PHE A 375 -21.83 26.26 -40.89
N ALA A 376 -20.54 26.54 -41.07
CA ALA A 376 -19.83 26.46 -42.36
C ALA A 376 -18.82 25.30 -42.31
N THR A 377 -18.88 24.46 -43.35
CA THR A 377 -18.03 23.26 -43.51
C THR A 377 -16.96 23.48 -44.58
N THR A 378 -15.73 23.11 -44.32
CA THR A 378 -14.80 22.54 -45.33
C THR A 378 -13.62 21.82 -44.64
N PRO A 379 -13.28 20.58 -45.01
CA PRO A 379 -12.20 19.82 -44.42
C PRO A 379 -10.91 19.89 -45.32
N PRO A 380 -9.72 19.83 -44.77
CA PRO A 380 -8.52 19.46 -45.51
C PRO A 380 -8.11 18.00 -45.27
N GLY A 381 -7.53 17.41 -46.35
CA GLY A 381 -7.24 15.99 -46.46
C GLY A 381 -5.98 15.50 -45.75
N ASP A 382 -5.98 14.20 -45.57
CA ASP A 382 -5.00 13.37 -44.84
C ASP A 382 -3.81 12.96 -45.72
N PRO A 383 -2.62 12.79 -45.17
CA PRO A 383 -1.63 11.87 -45.71
C PRO A 383 -1.44 10.62 -44.83
N ALA A 384 -1.50 9.48 -45.49
CA ALA A 384 -1.38 8.15 -44.93
C ALA A 384 0.05 7.79 -44.49
N VAL A 385 0.16 7.15 -43.31
CA VAL A 385 1.38 6.43 -42.90
C VAL A 385 1.04 4.96 -42.68
N ARG A 386 1.78 4.10 -43.35
CA ARG A 386 1.65 2.63 -43.31
C ARG A 386 2.32 2.05 -42.07
N GLY A 387 1.60 1.18 -41.38
CA GLY A 387 2.12 0.41 -40.25
C GLY A 387 2.87 -0.86 -40.69
N ARG A 388 3.85 -1.26 -39.92
CA ARG A 388 4.41 -2.62 -39.96
C ARG A 388 4.17 -3.29 -38.61
N THR A 389 3.50 -4.41 -38.66
CA THR A 389 3.33 -5.38 -37.56
C THR A 389 4.49 -6.36 -37.60
N ASN A 390 5.12 -6.60 -36.42
CA ASN A 390 5.91 -7.79 -36.20
C ASN A 390 5.42 -8.44 -34.90
N GLY A 391 4.99 -9.70 -35.02
CA GLY A 391 4.61 -10.57 -33.93
C GLY A 391 5.82 -11.22 -33.26
N PRO A 392 5.63 -11.83 -32.06
CA PRO A 392 6.71 -12.31 -31.24
C PRO A 392 7.23 -13.67 -31.69
N PRO A 393 8.52 -13.97 -31.53
CA PRO A 393 9.05 -15.31 -31.74
C PRO A 393 8.89 -16.18 -30.48
N THR A 394 8.42 -17.40 -30.73
CA THR A 394 8.32 -18.50 -29.77
C THR A 394 9.68 -19.15 -29.51
N GLY A 395 9.96 -19.38 -28.28
CA GLY A 395 10.67 -20.41 -27.57
C GLY A 395 11.95 -21.05 -28.14
N ALA A 396 13.04 -20.87 -27.38
CA ALA A 396 14.05 -21.93 -27.17
C ALA A 396 14.79 -21.61 -25.89
N THR A 397 14.86 -22.56 -24.97
CA THR A 397 15.68 -22.53 -23.75
C THR A 397 17.15 -22.49 -24.15
N PRO A 398 17.96 -21.50 -23.72
CA PRO A 398 19.40 -21.55 -23.93
C PRO A 398 20.08 -22.37 -22.81
N PRO A 399 21.15 -23.10 -23.14
CA PRO A 399 21.96 -23.79 -22.16
C PRO A 399 22.74 -22.82 -21.28
N THR A 400 22.94 -23.19 -20.02
CA THR A 400 23.73 -22.47 -19.02
C THR A 400 25.12 -22.09 -19.59
N PRO A 401 25.48 -20.79 -19.62
CA PRO A 401 26.80 -20.40 -20.08
C PRO A 401 27.84 -20.68 -18.99
N PRO A 402 29.01 -21.21 -19.34
CA PRO A 402 30.12 -21.27 -18.41
C PRO A 402 30.71 -19.87 -18.19
N HIS A 403 30.80 -19.45 -16.92
CA HIS A 403 31.41 -18.21 -16.41
C HIS A 403 30.75 -16.90 -16.84
N HIS A 404 29.60 -16.59 -16.20
CA HIS A 404 28.98 -15.29 -16.30
C HIS A 404 29.92 -14.17 -15.82
N ARG A 405 30.18 -13.16 -16.64
CA ARG A 405 30.97 -11.97 -16.28
C ARG A 405 30.06 -10.87 -15.82
N PHE A 406 30.04 -10.62 -14.51
CA PHE A 406 29.22 -9.56 -13.90
C PHE A 406 29.67 -8.17 -14.35
N SER A 407 28.71 -7.31 -14.58
CA SER A 407 28.86 -5.89 -14.87
C SER A 407 28.93 -5.08 -13.56
N ALA A 408 29.51 -3.89 -13.63
CA ALA A 408 29.39 -2.90 -12.55
C ALA A 408 28.09 -2.06 -12.65
N GLU A 409 27.30 -2.26 -13.69
CA GLU A 409 25.99 -1.62 -13.90
C GLU A 409 24.89 -2.64 -13.59
N ILE A 410 23.76 -2.16 -13.05
CA ILE A 410 22.57 -3.02 -12.82
C ILE A 410 22.04 -3.54 -14.14
N THR A 411 22.16 -4.85 -14.39
CA THR A 411 21.72 -5.48 -15.64
C THR A 411 20.74 -6.64 -15.41
N THR A 412 19.87 -6.85 -16.38
CA THR A 412 18.92 -7.99 -16.37
C THR A 412 19.64 -9.34 -16.46
N ASN A 413 20.81 -9.38 -17.10
CA ASN A 413 21.61 -10.60 -17.23
C ASN A 413 22.26 -10.99 -15.91
N ASP A 414 22.78 -10.01 -15.15
CA ASP A 414 23.40 -10.24 -13.85
C ASP A 414 22.35 -10.68 -12.83
N LEU A 415 21.20 -9.96 -12.78
CA LEU A 415 20.06 -10.36 -11.95
C LEU A 415 19.64 -11.81 -12.24
N ARG A 416 19.47 -12.15 -13.52
CA ARG A 416 19.10 -13.51 -13.95
C ARG A 416 20.14 -14.54 -13.53
N ALA A 417 21.44 -14.24 -13.66
CA ALA A 417 22.50 -15.15 -13.29
C ALA A 417 22.50 -15.46 -11.80
N ILE A 418 22.32 -14.43 -10.95
CA ILE A 418 22.24 -14.58 -9.49
C ILE A 418 21.01 -15.40 -9.10
N VAL A 419 19.82 -15.01 -9.58
CA VAL A 419 18.57 -15.75 -9.28
C VAL A 419 18.66 -17.19 -9.75
N SER A 420 19.15 -17.45 -10.97
CA SER A 420 19.25 -18.83 -11.50
C SER A 420 20.21 -19.70 -10.69
N HIS A 421 21.24 -19.12 -10.08
CA HIS A 421 22.12 -19.87 -9.18
C HIS A 421 21.41 -20.14 -7.84
N LEU A 422 20.85 -19.10 -7.21
CA LEU A 422 20.20 -19.24 -5.90
C LEU A 422 18.95 -20.15 -5.96
N ALA A 423 18.22 -20.14 -7.06
CA ALA A 423 17.06 -20.99 -7.29
C ALA A 423 17.39 -22.24 -8.13
N SER A 424 18.61 -22.82 -7.97
CA SER A 424 19.05 -24.04 -8.66
C SER A 424 18.70 -25.30 -7.86
N ASP A 425 18.67 -26.44 -8.56
CA ASP A 425 18.50 -27.77 -7.93
C ASP A 425 19.58 -28.07 -6.88
N GLU A 426 20.82 -27.57 -7.09
CA GLU A 426 21.98 -27.79 -6.20
C GLU A 426 21.75 -27.24 -4.80
N LEU A 427 20.99 -26.13 -4.69
CA LEU A 427 20.71 -25.47 -3.41
C LEU A 427 19.48 -26.03 -2.70
N GLU A 428 18.76 -27.00 -3.28
CA GLU A 428 17.65 -27.75 -2.66
C GLU A 428 16.63 -26.89 -1.93
N GLY A 429 16.36 -25.67 -2.44
CA GLY A 429 15.41 -24.71 -1.85
C GLY A 429 15.89 -24.04 -0.57
N ARG A 430 17.17 -24.04 -0.28
CA ARG A 430 17.88 -23.19 0.72
C ARG A 430 17.25 -23.14 2.12
N LEU A 431 16.65 -24.27 2.58
CA LEU A 431 16.06 -24.29 3.93
C LEU A 431 17.10 -23.96 4.99
N ALA A 432 16.76 -23.07 5.92
CA ALA A 432 17.61 -22.65 7.02
C ALA A 432 18.24 -23.85 7.79
N GLY A 433 19.56 -23.79 8.04
CA GLY A 433 20.30 -24.85 8.70
C GLY A 433 20.51 -26.12 7.86
N THR A 434 20.41 -26.01 6.52
CA THR A 434 20.72 -27.10 5.57
C THR A 434 21.97 -26.80 4.72
N ARG A 435 22.48 -27.83 4.03
CA ARG A 435 23.59 -27.67 3.10
C ARG A 435 23.28 -26.69 1.97
N GLY A 436 22.02 -26.63 1.49
CA GLY A 436 21.60 -25.70 0.46
C GLY A 436 21.68 -24.23 0.92
N ALA A 437 21.26 -23.94 2.15
CA ALA A 437 21.43 -22.61 2.74
C ALA A 437 22.91 -22.25 2.94
N GLU A 438 23.75 -23.21 3.37
CA GLU A 438 25.17 -22.99 3.52
C GLU A 438 25.86 -22.64 2.19
N LEU A 439 25.52 -23.35 1.10
CA LEU A 439 26.03 -23.07 -0.25
C LEU A 439 25.57 -21.72 -0.77
N ALA A 440 24.31 -21.33 -0.51
CA ALA A 440 23.80 -20.02 -0.85
C ALA A 440 24.58 -18.89 -0.12
N ALA A 441 24.82 -19.05 1.18
CA ALA A 441 25.61 -18.11 1.97
C ALA A 441 27.06 -17.99 1.45
N ASP A 442 27.71 -19.11 1.11
CA ASP A 442 29.05 -19.12 0.54
C ASP A 442 29.10 -18.41 -0.83
N TYR A 443 28.10 -18.63 -1.68
CA TYR A 443 27.95 -17.91 -2.96
C TYR A 443 27.80 -16.39 -2.74
N ILE A 444 26.92 -15.98 -1.86
CA ILE A 444 26.68 -14.55 -1.57
C ILE A 444 27.95 -13.89 -1.01
N ALA A 445 28.65 -14.55 -0.08
CA ALA A 445 29.91 -14.06 0.46
C ALA A 445 31.00 -13.94 -0.63
N ALA A 446 31.07 -14.93 -1.55
CA ALA A 446 31.98 -14.88 -2.69
C ALA A 446 31.65 -13.70 -3.64
N GLN A 447 30.35 -13.38 -3.89
CA GLN A 447 29.95 -12.21 -4.66
C GLN A 447 30.30 -10.91 -3.93
N MET A 448 30.03 -10.80 -2.63
CA MET A 448 30.41 -9.61 -1.84
C MET A 448 31.92 -9.39 -1.88
N LYS A 449 32.72 -10.46 -1.80
CA LYS A 449 34.18 -10.41 -1.95
C LYS A 449 34.60 -9.99 -3.36
N ARG A 450 33.99 -10.54 -4.41
CA ARG A 450 34.21 -10.15 -5.81
C ARG A 450 33.97 -8.66 -6.03
N ILE A 451 32.88 -8.14 -5.51
CA ILE A 451 32.52 -6.71 -5.56
C ILE A 451 33.59 -5.87 -4.86
N GLY A 452 34.19 -6.38 -3.80
CA GLY A 452 35.20 -5.71 -2.99
C GLY A 452 34.62 -5.03 -1.74
N LEU A 453 33.48 -5.53 -1.24
CA LEU A 453 32.93 -5.09 0.05
C LEU A 453 33.86 -5.49 1.19
N GLN A 454 33.90 -4.69 2.25
CA GLN A 454 34.58 -5.06 3.48
C GLN A 454 33.70 -6.00 4.32
N PRO A 455 34.27 -7.07 4.89
CA PRO A 455 33.49 -7.95 5.76
C PRO A 455 33.12 -7.27 7.09
N VAL A 456 31.91 -7.53 7.57
CA VAL A 456 31.35 -6.98 8.83
C VAL A 456 30.96 -8.08 9.81
N GLY A 457 31.03 -9.33 9.41
CA GLY A 457 30.68 -10.45 10.25
C GLY A 457 31.63 -10.74 11.39
N THR A 458 31.40 -11.82 12.10
CA THR A 458 32.23 -12.25 13.25
C THR A 458 33.68 -12.49 12.82
N ASN A 459 34.65 -12.06 13.63
CA ASN A 459 36.09 -12.23 13.34
C ASN A 459 36.54 -11.64 11.99
N GLN A 460 35.96 -10.53 11.55
CA GLN A 460 36.32 -9.85 10.30
C GLN A 460 36.15 -10.73 9.04
N ASN A 461 35.17 -11.62 9.04
CA ASN A 461 34.73 -12.35 7.86
C ASN A 461 33.34 -11.86 7.41
N TYR A 462 32.75 -12.45 6.38
CA TYR A 462 31.43 -12.08 5.89
C TYR A 462 30.28 -12.69 6.69
N PHE A 463 30.51 -13.59 7.64
CA PHE A 463 29.49 -14.37 8.31
C PHE A 463 29.25 -13.91 9.75
N GLN A 464 28.00 -13.78 10.12
CA GLN A 464 27.55 -13.74 11.50
C GLN A 464 26.85 -15.05 11.82
N ASN A 465 27.61 -15.96 12.44
CA ASN A 465 27.11 -17.30 12.78
C ASN A 465 26.21 -17.26 14.01
N TYR A 466 25.20 -18.11 14.01
CA TYR A 466 24.34 -18.35 15.17
C TYR A 466 23.77 -19.76 15.13
N GLU A 467 23.20 -20.19 16.26
CA GLU A 467 22.45 -21.45 16.36
C GLU A 467 20.99 -21.16 16.63
N PHE A 468 20.11 -21.96 16.07
CA PHE A 468 18.69 -21.87 16.31
C PHE A 468 18.07 -23.24 16.60
N THR A 469 16.88 -23.28 17.18
CA THR A 469 16.12 -24.51 17.41
C THR A 469 15.34 -24.84 16.14
N ALA A 470 15.82 -25.83 15.41
CA ALA A 470 15.21 -26.29 14.14
C ALA A 470 14.05 -27.26 14.36
N GLY A 471 13.87 -27.77 15.57
CA GLY A 471 12.83 -28.72 15.90
C GLY A 471 12.91 -29.19 17.34
N ALA A 472 11.95 -30.01 17.72
CA ALA A 472 11.95 -30.71 19.01
C ALA A 472 11.56 -32.17 18.80
N ARG A 473 12.09 -33.05 19.61
CA ARG A 473 11.77 -34.48 19.64
C ARG A 473 11.38 -34.90 21.04
N VAL A 474 10.28 -35.62 21.18
CA VAL A 474 9.87 -36.20 22.46
C VAL A 474 10.82 -37.35 22.80
N LEU A 475 11.35 -37.31 24.02
CA LEU A 475 12.09 -38.43 24.59
C LEU A 475 11.09 -39.41 25.23
N THR A 476 10.78 -40.47 24.48
CA THR A 476 9.73 -41.44 24.89
C THR A 476 10.09 -42.20 26.16
N ASN A 477 11.36 -42.44 26.38
CA ASN A 477 11.88 -43.11 27.59
C ASN A 477 11.86 -42.20 28.86
N ALA A 478 11.78 -40.90 28.67
CA ALA A 478 11.74 -39.89 29.74
C ALA A 478 10.35 -39.24 29.91
N SER A 479 9.38 -39.64 29.10
CA SER A 479 8.03 -39.07 29.14
C SER A 479 7.01 -40.10 29.60
N ARG A 480 6.19 -39.77 30.59
CA ARG A 480 5.16 -40.63 31.16
C ARG A 480 4.01 -39.82 31.73
N LEU A 481 2.81 -40.26 31.50
CA LEU A 481 1.61 -39.74 32.17
C LEU A 481 0.83 -40.89 32.81
N THR A 482 0.68 -40.86 34.15
CA THR A 482 -0.10 -41.83 34.89
C THR A 482 -1.16 -41.12 35.70
N VAL A 483 -2.38 -41.57 35.60
CA VAL A 483 -3.50 -41.15 36.48
C VAL A 483 -3.80 -42.25 37.45
N SER A 484 -3.66 -41.95 38.73
CA SER A 484 -3.91 -42.88 39.87
C SER A 484 -5.19 -42.47 40.57
N PRO A 485 -6.32 -43.19 40.39
CA PRO A 485 -7.55 -42.94 41.13
C PRO A 485 -7.33 -43.28 42.61
N THR A 486 -8.09 -42.64 43.52
CA THR A 486 -8.06 -42.95 44.96
C THR A 486 -8.53 -44.38 45.28
N THR A 487 -9.36 -44.91 44.38
CA THR A 487 -9.82 -46.31 44.45
C THR A 487 -9.69 -46.91 43.05
N GLY A 488 -8.84 -47.95 42.90
CA GLY A 488 -8.59 -48.56 41.57
C GLY A 488 -7.10 -48.67 41.26
N MET A 489 -6.80 -49.19 40.05
CA MET A 489 -5.40 -49.31 39.60
C MET A 489 -4.96 -48.06 38.83
N PRO A 490 -3.71 -47.63 38.94
CA PRO A 490 -3.13 -46.59 38.10
C PRO A 490 -3.26 -46.92 36.62
N VAL A 491 -3.57 -45.90 35.78
CA VAL A 491 -3.64 -46.00 34.32
C VAL A 491 -2.51 -45.20 33.72
N GLU A 492 -1.68 -45.87 32.93
CA GLU A 492 -0.62 -45.24 32.15
C GLU A 492 -1.12 -44.95 30.73
N PHE A 493 -0.79 -43.76 30.17
CA PHE A 493 -1.27 -43.29 28.89
C PHE A 493 -0.20 -43.33 27.83
N ALA A 494 -0.59 -43.58 26.58
CA ALA A 494 0.33 -43.69 25.46
C ALA A 494 0.77 -42.31 24.97
N ILE A 495 2.09 -42.13 24.81
CA ILE A 495 2.70 -40.94 24.22
C ILE A 495 2.23 -40.80 22.77
N GLU A 496 2.07 -39.59 22.30
CA GLU A 496 1.60 -39.21 20.95
C GLU A 496 0.12 -39.52 20.66
N ASN A 497 -0.47 -40.53 21.32
CA ASN A 497 -1.87 -40.88 21.16
C ASN A 497 -2.78 -40.23 22.22
N ASP A 498 -2.41 -40.37 23.50
CA ASP A 498 -3.22 -39.86 24.62
C ASP A 498 -2.65 -38.57 25.21
N PHE A 499 -1.32 -38.37 25.17
CA PHE A 499 -0.67 -37.14 25.63
C PHE A 499 0.62 -36.88 24.83
N ARG A 500 1.05 -35.63 24.86
CA ARG A 500 2.29 -35.20 24.23
C ARG A 500 2.93 -34.07 25.06
N PRO A 501 4.22 -34.22 25.47
CA PRO A 501 5.00 -33.12 26.03
C PRO A 501 5.06 -31.96 25.02
N LEU A 502 5.04 -30.71 25.50
CA LEU A 502 5.21 -29.54 24.62
C LEU A 502 6.71 -29.21 24.46
N ALA A 503 7.07 -28.59 23.31
CA ALA A 503 8.45 -28.34 22.97
C ALA A 503 9.22 -27.48 24.01
N PHE A 504 8.53 -26.61 24.72
CA PHE A 504 9.12 -25.75 25.76
C PHE A 504 9.02 -26.30 27.19
N THR A 505 8.61 -27.55 27.39
CA THR A 505 8.51 -28.19 28.68
C THR A 505 9.86 -28.29 29.39
N ALA A 506 9.90 -28.32 30.70
CA ALA A 506 11.09 -28.79 31.44
C ALA A 506 11.23 -30.30 31.30
N ASN A 507 12.47 -30.79 31.21
CA ASN A 507 12.79 -32.22 31.33
C ASN A 507 12.78 -32.60 32.81
N ALA A 508 11.60 -32.87 33.35
CA ALA A 508 11.38 -33.10 34.79
C ALA A 508 10.13 -33.94 35.02
N GLU A 509 9.94 -34.33 36.27
CA GLU A 509 8.77 -35.07 36.75
C GLU A 509 8.06 -34.33 37.88
N VAL A 510 6.74 -34.38 37.87
CA VAL A 510 5.91 -33.91 38.98
C VAL A 510 4.81 -34.93 39.31
N GLU A 511 4.52 -35.09 40.60
CA GLU A 511 3.36 -35.83 41.08
C GLU A 511 2.52 -34.93 41.97
N GLY A 512 1.20 -34.93 41.77
CA GLY A 512 0.32 -34.10 42.55
C GLY A 512 -1.15 -34.25 42.23
N GLN A 513 -1.97 -33.51 43.01
CA GLN A 513 -3.38 -33.30 42.67
C GLN A 513 -3.50 -32.38 41.48
N VAL A 514 -4.60 -32.53 40.74
CA VAL A 514 -4.93 -31.70 39.58
C VAL A 514 -5.95 -30.65 39.99
N VAL A 515 -5.73 -29.39 39.52
CA VAL A 515 -6.68 -28.29 39.69
C VAL A 515 -7.13 -27.84 38.31
N PHE A 516 -8.41 -27.86 38.04
CA PHE A 516 -8.99 -27.29 36.84
C PHE A 516 -9.06 -25.76 36.96
N VAL A 517 -8.35 -25.03 36.10
CA VAL A 517 -8.21 -23.58 36.12
C VAL A 517 -9.09 -22.87 35.06
N GLY A 518 -9.87 -23.64 34.31
CA GLY A 518 -10.60 -23.11 33.18
C GLY A 518 -9.65 -22.74 32.04
N TYR A 519 -9.83 -21.55 31.42
CA TYR A 519 -9.01 -21.11 30.28
C TYR A 519 -7.58 -20.68 30.62
N GLY A 520 -7.25 -20.53 31.92
CA GLY A 520 -5.88 -20.14 32.33
C GLY A 520 -5.42 -18.79 31.81
N LEU A 521 -6.36 -17.88 31.56
CA LEU A 521 -6.09 -16.53 31.12
C LEU A 521 -5.81 -15.59 32.29
N SER A 522 -4.86 -14.68 32.09
CA SER A 522 -4.63 -13.52 32.95
C SER A 522 -4.55 -12.28 32.09
N VAL A 523 -5.68 -11.60 31.90
CA VAL A 523 -5.84 -10.43 31.05
C VAL A 523 -5.95 -9.20 31.93
N PRO A 524 -5.00 -8.24 31.87
CA PRO A 524 -5.06 -7.02 32.66
C PRO A 524 -6.23 -6.15 32.22
N GLY A 525 -6.80 -5.38 33.11
CA GLY A 525 -7.88 -4.44 32.82
C GLY A 525 -8.57 -3.95 34.09
N LYS A 526 -9.45 -2.96 33.95
CA LYS A 526 -10.32 -2.49 35.02
C LYS A 526 -11.38 -3.56 35.34
N PRO A 527 -12.06 -3.48 36.50
CA PRO A 527 -13.20 -4.35 36.79
C PRO A 527 -14.21 -4.35 35.61
N GLY A 528 -14.47 -5.53 35.06
CA GLY A 528 -15.32 -5.71 33.85
C GLY A 528 -14.60 -5.68 32.50
N GLU A 529 -13.33 -5.29 32.43
CA GLU A 529 -12.52 -5.28 31.21
C GLU A 529 -11.48 -6.40 31.16
N GLY A 530 -10.94 -6.79 32.34
CA GLY A 530 -9.97 -7.87 32.49
C GLY A 530 -10.59 -9.26 32.45
N TYR A 531 -9.74 -10.30 32.49
CA TYR A 531 -10.14 -11.69 32.69
C TYR A 531 -9.05 -12.41 33.48
N ASP A 532 -9.36 -12.96 34.65
CA ASP A 532 -8.39 -13.66 35.49
C ASP A 532 -8.93 -15.04 35.94
N SER A 533 -8.40 -16.10 35.32
CA SER A 533 -8.71 -17.48 35.65
C SER A 533 -8.15 -17.92 37.00
N TYR A 534 -7.22 -17.19 37.59
CA TYR A 534 -6.54 -17.56 38.84
C TYR A 534 -7.10 -16.85 40.06
N ALA A 535 -8.00 -15.87 39.89
CA ALA A 535 -8.62 -15.18 41.02
C ALA A 535 -9.39 -16.17 41.92
N GLY A 536 -8.93 -16.30 43.16
CA GLY A 536 -9.50 -17.25 44.15
C GLY A 536 -9.13 -18.72 43.94
N VAL A 537 -8.30 -19.03 42.90
CA VAL A 537 -7.88 -20.40 42.58
C VAL A 537 -6.50 -20.71 43.14
N ASN A 538 -6.38 -21.71 44.01
CA ASN A 538 -5.08 -22.12 44.55
C ASN A 538 -4.49 -23.30 43.73
N VAL A 539 -3.51 -22.99 42.90
CA VAL A 539 -2.75 -24.01 42.10
C VAL A 539 -1.39 -24.33 42.72
N SER A 540 -1.04 -23.71 43.86
CA SER A 540 0.27 -23.89 44.52
C SER A 540 0.53 -25.36 44.84
N ASN A 541 1.72 -25.83 44.43
CA ASN A 541 2.17 -27.22 44.59
C ASN A 541 1.27 -28.29 43.94
N ARG A 542 0.48 -27.90 42.90
CA ARG A 542 -0.43 -28.79 42.15
C ARG A 542 -0.12 -28.77 40.64
N ILE A 543 -0.80 -29.62 39.91
CA ILE A 543 -0.79 -29.65 38.44
C ILE A 543 -2.01 -28.87 37.94
N ALA A 544 -1.79 -27.82 37.19
CA ALA A 544 -2.88 -27.05 36.58
C ALA A 544 -3.43 -27.77 35.34
N LEU A 545 -4.74 -27.97 35.28
CA LEU A 545 -5.45 -28.44 34.08
C LEU A 545 -6.08 -27.22 33.39
N VAL A 546 -5.64 -26.92 32.17
CA VAL A 546 -5.92 -25.66 31.49
C VAL A 546 -6.56 -25.95 30.11
N LEU A 547 -7.68 -25.28 29.82
CA LEU A 547 -8.31 -25.29 28.50
C LEU A 547 -7.44 -24.51 27.47
N ARG A 548 -7.28 -25.12 26.30
CA ARG A 548 -6.77 -24.44 25.11
C ARG A 548 -7.74 -23.34 24.69
N TYR A 549 -7.28 -22.32 23.98
CA TYR A 549 -8.07 -21.21 23.45
C TYR A 549 -8.63 -20.22 24.49
N VAL A 550 -9.75 -19.60 24.18
CA VAL A 550 -10.49 -18.60 24.98
C VAL A 550 -11.97 -19.01 25.02
N PRO A 551 -12.82 -18.39 25.85
CA PRO A 551 -14.26 -18.66 25.90
C PRO A 551 -14.90 -18.66 24.50
N GLU A 552 -15.78 -19.64 24.22
CA GLU A 552 -16.30 -19.86 22.86
C GLU A 552 -17.49 -18.96 22.49
N GLN A 553 -18.19 -18.38 23.52
CA GLN A 553 -19.42 -17.59 23.31
C GLN A 553 -19.22 -16.10 23.56
N VAL A 554 -18.05 -15.58 23.19
CA VAL A 554 -17.73 -14.14 23.24
C VAL A 554 -17.83 -13.54 21.84
N ASP A 555 -18.11 -12.23 21.75
CA ASP A 555 -18.13 -11.53 20.47
C ASP A 555 -16.73 -11.49 19.80
N PRO A 556 -16.66 -11.28 18.47
CA PRO A 556 -15.40 -11.35 17.74
C PRO A 556 -14.33 -10.36 18.23
N LYS A 557 -14.72 -9.15 18.65
CA LYS A 557 -13.78 -8.12 19.13
C LYS A 557 -13.19 -8.53 20.47
N ARG A 558 -14.04 -8.98 21.40
CA ARG A 558 -13.59 -9.47 22.72
C ARG A 558 -12.76 -10.73 22.58
N ARG A 559 -13.11 -11.63 21.68
CA ARG A 559 -12.32 -12.82 21.37
C ARG A 559 -10.90 -12.44 20.92
N ALA A 560 -10.78 -11.46 20.00
CA ALA A 560 -9.49 -10.97 19.55
C ALA A 560 -8.64 -10.39 20.69
N GLU A 561 -9.26 -9.67 21.62
CA GLU A 561 -8.59 -9.16 22.82
C GLU A 561 -8.08 -10.30 23.72
N LEU A 562 -8.93 -11.28 24.04
CA LEU A 562 -8.55 -12.43 24.85
C LEU A 562 -7.48 -13.29 24.19
N ASN A 563 -7.51 -13.43 22.86
CA ASN A 563 -6.52 -14.20 22.09
C ASN A 563 -5.09 -13.66 22.20
N ARG A 564 -4.90 -12.38 22.50
CA ARG A 564 -3.56 -11.82 22.80
C ARG A 564 -2.88 -12.52 23.98
N TYR A 565 -3.67 -13.10 24.88
CA TYR A 565 -3.23 -13.76 26.11
C TYR A 565 -3.45 -15.28 26.08
N ALA A 566 -3.90 -15.82 24.93
CA ALA A 566 -4.29 -17.23 24.81
C ALA A 566 -3.12 -18.17 24.47
N GLY A 567 -1.93 -17.65 24.17
CA GLY A 567 -0.75 -18.45 23.84
C GLY A 567 -0.45 -19.46 24.94
N VAL A 568 -0.20 -20.73 24.55
CA VAL A 568 0.02 -21.82 25.54
C VAL A 568 1.22 -21.57 26.43
N ARG A 569 2.26 -20.95 25.89
CA ARG A 569 3.45 -20.55 26.67
C ARG A 569 3.11 -19.46 27.71
N TYR A 570 2.30 -18.47 27.32
CA TYR A 570 1.85 -17.41 28.21
C TYR A 570 1.02 -17.98 29.35
N LYS A 571 0.05 -18.86 29.08
CA LYS A 571 -0.78 -19.54 30.07
C LYS A 571 0.07 -20.42 31.03
N ALA A 572 1.06 -21.12 30.49
CA ALA A 572 1.98 -21.93 31.29
C ALA A 572 2.84 -21.08 32.22
N LEU A 573 3.32 -19.90 31.76
CA LEU A 573 4.04 -18.94 32.57
C LEU A 573 3.19 -18.48 33.76
N HIS A 574 1.94 -18.07 33.52
CA HIS A 574 1.04 -17.63 34.58
C HIS A 574 0.68 -18.73 35.53
N ALA A 575 0.45 -19.96 35.08
CA ALA A 575 0.26 -21.12 35.98
C ALA A 575 1.46 -21.28 36.92
N ARG A 576 2.68 -21.21 36.40
CA ARG A 576 3.91 -21.27 37.17
C ARG A 576 4.04 -20.13 38.18
N GLU A 577 3.75 -18.89 37.77
CA GLU A 577 3.78 -17.71 38.66
C GLU A 577 2.81 -17.84 39.85
N HIS A 578 1.68 -18.53 39.64
CA HIS A 578 0.72 -18.88 40.72
C HIS A 578 1.13 -20.12 41.48
N GLY A 579 2.32 -20.70 41.25
CA GLY A 579 2.91 -21.78 42.03
C GLY A 579 2.57 -23.18 41.52
N ALA A 580 2.02 -23.35 40.32
CA ALA A 580 1.83 -24.66 39.73
C ALA A 580 3.17 -25.35 39.48
N ARG A 581 3.25 -26.67 39.75
CA ARG A 581 4.44 -27.50 39.53
C ARG A 581 4.40 -28.24 38.19
N GLY A 582 3.27 -28.22 37.49
CA GLY A 582 3.10 -28.79 36.17
C GLY A 582 1.82 -28.27 35.54
N VAL A 583 1.73 -28.37 34.19
CA VAL A 583 0.53 -27.95 33.45
C VAL A 583 0.13 -29.03 32.46
N ILE A 584 -1.14 -29.32 32.41
CA ILE A 584 -1.75 -30.17 31.37
C ILE A 584 -2.75 -29.32 30.58
N PHE A 585 -2.48 -29.15 29.30
CA PHE A 585 -3.38 -28.48 28.35
C PHE A 585 -4.34 -29.49 27.74
N ILE A 586 -5.61 -29.12 27.66
CA ILE A 586 -6.65 -29.92 27.02
C ILE A 586 -7.43 -29.09 25.99
N THR A 587 -7.81 -29.69 24.87
CA THR A 587 -8.77 -29.11 23.95
C THR A 587 -10.16 -29.56 24.38
N GLY A 588 -10.93 -28.64 24.94
CA GLY A 588 -12.19 -28.94 25.60
C GLY A 588 -13.30 -29.42 24.69
N PRO A 589 -14.35 -30.07 25.22
CA PRO A 589 -15.41 -30.71 24.43
C PRO A 589 -16.31 -29.75 23.64
N THR A 590 -16.43 -28.48 24.04
CA THR A 590 -17.17 -27.46 23.28
C THR A 590 -16.31 -26.76 22.23
N SER A 591 -14.98 -26.99 22.27
CA SER A 591 -14.03 -26.41 21.29
C SER A 591 -14.16 -27.07 19.92
N PRO A 592 -13.85 -26.38 18.82
CA PRO A 592 -14.05 -26.88 17.44
C PRO A 592 -13.33 -28.18 17.11
N ASN A 593 -12.20 -28.44 17.74
CA ASN A 593 -11.32 -29.61 17.55
C ASN A 593 -11.16 -30.37 18.89
N ALA A 594 -12.26 -30.61 19.55
CA ALA A 594 -12.33 -31.25 20.85
C ALA A 594 -11.45 -32.52 20.97
N GLY A 595 -10.67 -32.60 22.04
CA GLY A 595 -9.80 -33.75 22.32
C GLY A 595 -8.51 -33.82 21.50
N GLU A 596 -8.26 -32.92 20.56
CA GLU A 596 -7.03 -32.88 19.75
C GLU A 596 -5.83 -32.51 20.63
N LEU A 597 -4.72 -33.25 20.46
CA LEU A 597 -3.45 -32.94 21.09
C LEU A 597 -2.80 -31.72 20.40
N LEU A 598 -2.17 -30.86 21.21
CA LEU A 598 -1.30 -29.79 20.69
C LEU A 598 -0.13 -30.39 19.92
N LYS A 599 0.19 -29.80 18.78
CA LYS A 599 1.37 -30.20 17.98
C LYS A 599 2.67 -29.92 18.75
N LEU A 600 3.67 -30.74 18.48
CA LEU A 600 5.05 -30.47 18.90
C LEU A 600 5.66 -29.46 17.95
N SER A 601 5.30 -28.17 18.13
CA SER A 601 5.92 -27.08 17.37
C SER A 601 7.08 -26.51 18.17
N SER A 602 8.23 -26.35 17.54
CA SER A 602 9.33 -25.55 18.08
C SER A 602 9.07 -24.09 17.72
N ASP A 603 9.05 -23.22 18.73
CA ASP A 603 9.21 -21.80 18.48
C ASP A 603 10.69 -21.40 18.60
N SER A 604 11.04 -20.26 18.08
CA SER A 604 12.40 -19.72 18.13
C SER A 604 12.86 -19.31 19.53
N SER A 605 11.97 -19.35 20.52
CA SER A 605 12.30 -19.02 21.91
C SER A 605 13.08 -20.13 22.59
N LEU A 606 14.27 -19.82 23.05
CA LEU A 606 15.15 -20.74 23.79
C LEU A 606 14.74 -20.94 25.26
N ALA A 607 13.78 -20.18 25.77
CA ALA A 607 13.35 -20.20 27.17
C ALA A 607 12.46 -21.41 27.45
N GLY A 608 12.96 -22.38 28.25
CA GLY A 608 12.14 -23.45 28.83
C GLY A 608 11.15 -22.93 29.87
N SER A 609 10.11 -23.73 30.15
CA SER A 609 9.06 -23.37 31.12
C SER A 609 9.48 -23.50 32.58
N ALA A 610 10.58 -24.20 32.87
CA ALA A 610 11.05 -24.60 34.18
C ALA A 610 10.12 -25.59 34.95
N ILE A 611 8.99 -25.99 34.38
CA ILE A 611 8.05 -27.00 34.91
C ILE A 611 7.61 -27.96 33.82
N PRO A 612 7.20 -29.22 34.15
CA PRO A 612 6.60 -30.16 33.21
C PRO A 612 5.31 -29.65 32.59
N ILE A 613 5.23 -29.73 31.26
CA ILE A 613 4.05 -29.30 30.50
C ILE A 613 3.73 -30.31 29.42
N ALA A 614 2.45 -30.73 29.34
CA ALA A 614 1.98 -31.64 28.30
C ALA A 614 0.58 -31.22 27.78
N SER A 615 0.26 -31.64 26.56
CA SER A 615 -1.11 -31.69 26.08
C SER A 615 -1.69 -33.07 26.33
N ALA A 616 -2.98 -33.16 26.68
CA ALA A 616 -3.69 -34.41 26.92
C ALA A 616 -4.98 -34.49 26.08
N GLY A 617 -5.27 -35.70 25.59
CA GLY A 617 -6.44 -36.03 24.81
C GLY A 617 -7.62 -36.52 25.66
N SER A 618 -8.71 -36.91 24.97
CA SER A 618 -9.98 -37.26 25.59
C SER A 618 -9.90 -38.44 26.57
N ASN A 619 -9.02 -39.45 26.34
CA ASN A 619 -8.85 -40.59 27.21
C ASN A 619 -8.29 -40.18 28.57
N VAL A 620 -7.30 -39.30 28.60
CA VAL A 620 -6.73 -38.74 29.83
C VAL A 620 -7.77 -37.91 30.57
N VAL A 621 -8.52 -37.07 29.87
CA VAL A 621 -9.59 -36.25 30.42
C VAL A 621 -10.67 -37.12 31.07
N ALA A 622 -11.10 -38.20 30.41
CA ALA A 622 -12.08 -39.14 30.95
C ALA A 622 -11.60 -39.77 32.29
N ALA A 623 -10.31 -40.16 32.35
CA ALA A 623 -9.72 -40.70 33.59
C ALA A 623 -9.61 -39.66 34.70
N LEU A 624 -9.26 -38.41 34.41
CA LEU A 624 -9.18 -37.32 35.37
C LEU A 624 -10.52 -37.00 36.03
N PHE A 625 -11.60 -37.03 35.25
CA PHE A 625 -12.94 -36.72 35.74
C PHE A 625 -13.74 -37.95 36.20
N ALA A 626 -13.20 -39.19 36.04
CA ALA A 626 -13.85 -40.42 36.52
C ALA A 626 -14.08 -40.36 38.02
N GLY A 627 -15.33 -40.63 38.46
CA GLY A 627 -15.69 -40.59 39.88
C GLY A 627 -15.72 -39.23 40.54
N SER A 628 -15.45 -38.14 39.79
CA SER A 628 -15.50 -36.76 40.37
C SER A 628 -16.91 -36.20 40.52
N GLY A 629 -17.93 -36.83 39.87
CA GLY A 629 -19.29 -36.30 39.77
C GLY A 629 -19.40 -35.03 38.91
N ARG A 630 -18.35 -34.63 38.19
CA ARG A 630 -18.28 -33.44 37.36
C ARG A 630 -18.19 -33.82 35.87
N SER A 631 -18.74 -32.96 34.99
CA SER A 631 -18.62 -33.08 33.54
C SER A 631 -17.80 -31.90 33.01
N LEU A 632 -16.69 -32.17 32.32
CA LEU A 632 -15.87 -31.12 31.68
C LEU A 632 -16.67 -30.29 30.69
N GLU A 633 -17.62 -30.91 29.96
CA GLU A 633 -18.49 -30.22 29.02
C GLU A 633 -19.35 -29.15 29.70
N LYS A 634 -19.94 -29.46 30.88
CA LYS A 634 -20.73 -28.49 31.66
C LYS A 634 -19.84 -27.39 32.23
N LEU A 635 -18.64 -27.74 32.69
CA LEU A 635 -17.68 -26.77 33.23
C LEU A 635 -17.22 -25.80 32.12
N GLN A 636 -16.89 -26.31 30.95
CA GLN A 636 -16.48 -25.45 29.85
C GLN A 636 -17.63 -24.57 29.34
N ALA A 637 -18.84 -25.12 29.18
CA ALA A 637 -20.01 -24.34 28.80
C ALA A 637 -20.33 -23.17 29.74
N ALA A 638 -20.10 -23.36 31.07
CA ALA A 638 -20.25 -22.28 32.05
C ALA A 638 -19.16 -21.19 31.92
N LEU A 639 -17.96 -21.54 31.48
CA LEU A 639 -16.86 -20.61 31.23
C LEU A 639 -16.97 -19.91 29.86
N ASP A 640 -17.64 -20.52 28.89
CA ASP A 640 -17.73 -20.03 27.49
C ASP A 640 -18.50 -18.72 27.36
N ILE A 641 -19.32 -18.37 28.34
CA ILE A 641 -20.04 -17.09 28.43
C ILE A 641 -19.22 -15.96 29.10
N GLU A 642 -17.90 -16.09 29.09
CA GLU A 642 -16.94 -15.12 29.67
C GLU A 642 -17.10 -14.95 31.23
N ASN A 643 -17.39 -16.00 31.92
CA ASN A 643 -17.40 -15.99 33.39
C ASN A 643 -16.17 -16.71 33.96
N PRO A 644 -15.05 -15.99 34.28
CA PRO A 644 -13.81 -16.61 34.74
C PRO A 644 -13.95 -17.36 36.08
N HIS A 645 -14.98 -17.06 36.84
CA HIS A 645 -15.22 -17.62 38.18
C HIS A 645 -16.26 -18.74 38.17
N ALA A 646 -16.93 -18.95 37.07
CA ALA A 646 -17.87 -20.04 36.93
C ALA A 646 -17.15 -21.40 36.96
N GLU A 647 -17.34 -22.18 38.00
CA GLU A 647 -16.86 -23.56 38.07
C GLU A 647 -15.34 -23.76 37.80
N SER A 648 -14.49 -22.72 38.07
CA SER A 648 -13.02 -22.80 38.09
C SER A 648 -12.49 -23.09 39.49
N GLY A 649 -11.21 -23.48 39.63
CA GLY A 649 -10.57 -23.77 40.89
C GLY A 649 -10.92 -25.12 41.49
N ILE A 650 -11.51 -26.01 40.68
CA ILE A 650 -11.93 -27.35 41.15
C ILE A 650 -10.72 -28.26 41.32
N VAL A 651 -10.48 -28.70 42.56
CA VAL A 651 -9.46 -29.71 42.86
C VAL A 651 -10.08 -31.09 42.57
N LEU A 652 -9.45 -31.85 41.69
CA LEU A 652 -9.84 -33.23 41.42
C LEU A 652 -9.24 -34.15 42.48
N THR A 653 -10.00 -34.29 43.59
CA THR A 653 -9.55 -35.03 44.80
C THR A 653 -9.59 -36.54 44.62
N ASN A 654 -10.29 -37.01 43.61
CA ASN A 654 -10.47 -38.42 43.28
C ASN A 654 -9.26 -39.05 42.55
N VAL A 655 -8.26 -38.25 42.14
CA VAL A 655 -7.11 -38.72 41.38
C VAL A 655 -5.82 -38.00 41.81
N ARG A 656 -4.71 -38.70 41.64
CA ARG A 656 -3.35 -38.12 41.58
C ARG A 656 -2.76 -38.35 40.20
N VAL A 657 -1.98 -37.40 39.74
CA VAL A 657 -1.31 -37.47 38.43
C VAL A 657 0.19 -37.43 38.63
N ARG A 658 0.89 -38.35 37.94
CA ARG A 658 2.33 -38.31 37.75
C ARG A 658 2.60 -37.97 36.30
N LEU A 659 3.25 -36.84 36.10
CA LEU A 659 3.61 -36.29 34.80
C LEU A 659 5.15 -36.16 34.70
N ALA A 660 5.78 -36.98 33.86
CA ALA A 660 7.17 -36.83 33.47
C ALA A 660 7.21 -36.37 32.00
N THR A 661 8.03 -35.40 31.71
CA THR A 661 8.21 -34.84 30.36
C THR A 661 9.69 -34.80 30.02
N GLY A 662 10.02 -35.23 28.80
CA GLY A 662 11.35 -35.16 28.23
C GLY A 662 11.28 -34.74 26.74
N VAL A 663 12.02 -33.69 26.41
CA VAL A 663 12.13 -33.17 25.04
C VAL A 663 13.57 -32.84 24.74
N GLU A 664 14.02 -33.20 23.57
CA GLU A 664 15.32 -32.82 23.02
C GLU A 664 15.11 -31.74 21.97
N HIS A 665 15.80 -30.59 22.11
CA HIS A 665 15.81 -29.55 21.11
C HIS A 665 16.87 -29.85 20.05
N ILE A 666 16.44 -29.96 18.80
CA ILE A 666 17.34 -30.14 17.65
C ILE A 666 17.89 -28.77 17.30
N ARG A 667 19.17 -28.54 17.58
CA ARG A 667 19.86 -27.30 17.23
C ARG A 667 20.56 -27.47 15.90
N LYS A 668 20.47 -26.40 15.08
CA LYS A 668 21.21 -26.30 13.81
C LYS A 668 21.95 -24.96 13.77
N PRO A 669 23.13 -24.93 13.15
CA PRO A 669 23.81 -23.65 12.86
C PRO A 669 23.23 -23.01 11.61
N ASP A 670 23.27 -21.68 11.56
CA ASP A 670 23.05 -20.88 10.37
C ASP A 670 23.86 -19.59 10.44
N ARG A 671 23.78 -18.74 9.41
CA ARG A 671 24.63 -17.55 9.34
C ARG A 671 24.07 -16.46 8.43
N ASN A 672 24.04 -15.21 8.91
CA ASN A 672 23.86 -14.05 8.05
C ASN A 672 25.13 -13.78 7.24
N VAL A 673 24.98 -13.20 6.04
CA VAL A 673 26.11 -12.78 5.20
C VAL A 673 26.15 -11.25 5.15
N LEU A 674 27.25 -10.65 5.64
CA LEU A 674 27.38 -9.23 5.89
C LEU A 674 28.60 -8.63 5.20
N GLY A 675 28.37 -7.60 4.39
CA GLY A 675 29.45 -6.83 3.78
C GLY A 675 29.14 -5.33 3.83
N MET A 676 30.14 -4.46 3.72
CA MET A 676 29.90 -3.02 3.71
C MET A 676 30.78 -2.27 2.70
N ILE A 677 30.26 -1.14 2.27
CA ILE A 677 30.99 -0.02 1.70
C ILE A 677 31.29 0.91 2.90
N PRO A 678 32.57 1.15 3.27
CA PRO A 678 32.89 2.00 4.41
C PRO A 678 32.55 3.47 4.12
N PRO A 679 32.25 4.30 5.14
CA PRO A 679 32.03 5.73 4.95
C PRO A 679 33.29 6.42 4.42
N ALA A 680 33.14 7.63 3.84
CA ALA A 680 34.29 8.45 3.48
C ALA A 680 35.09 8.82 4.74
N PRO A 681 36.44 8.87 4.68
CA PRO A 681 37.24 9.35 5.80
C PRO A 681 36.79 10.75 6.22
N LYS A 682 36.32 10.90 7.46
CA LYS A 682 35.95 12.19 8.05
C LYS A 682 37.17 12.80 8.71
N ALA A 683 37.27 14.13 8.70
CA ALA A 683 38.18 14.83 9.63
C ALA A 683 37.76 14.44 11.07
N ALA A 684 38.75 14.14 11.93
CA ALA A 684 38.50 13.66 13.29
C ALA A 684 37.52 14.57 14.05
N GLY A 685 36.30 14.05 14.31
CA GLY A 685 35.22 14.71 15.06
C GLY A 685 34.48 13.70 15.92
N PRO A 686 33.74 14.14 16.96
CA PRO A 686 33.06 13.25 17.92
C PRO A 686 31.86 12.46 17.36
N ALA A 687 31.40 12.75 16.15
CA ALA A 687 30.32 11.98 15.51
C ALA A 687 30.88 10.66 14.95
N GLY A 688 30.39 9.52 15.45
CA GLY A 688 30.73 8.19 14.96
C GLY A 688 30.34 8.01 13.48
N ASP A 689 30.81 6.95 12.86
CA ASP A 689 30.43 6.58 11.50
C ASP A 689 28.93 6.28 11.44
N GLU A 690 28.26 6.77 10.41
CA GLU A 690 26.86 6.48 10.10
C GLU A 690 26.75 5.52 8.93
N PHE A 691 25.71 4.67 8.93
CA PHE A 691 25.48 3.68 7.90
C PHE A 691 24.04 3.69 7.42
N LEU A 692 23.85 3.49 6.13
CA LEU A 692 22.63 2.99 5.55
C LEU A 692 22.70 1.47 5.55
N MET A 693 21.57 0.77 5.57
CA MET A 693 21.54 -0.69 5.52
C MET A 693 20.55 -1.17 4.47
N VAL A 694 20.97 -2.19 3.71
CA VAL A 694 20.19 -2.87 2.67
C VAL A 694 20.11 -4.34 3.04
N GLY A 695 18.92 -4.94 3.03
CA GLY A 695 18.69 -6.32 3.39
C GLY A 695 17.77 -7.09 2.47
N ALA A 696 17.99 -8.41 2.42
CA ALA A 696 17.11 -9.39 1.80
C ALA A 696 17.39 -10.76 2.45
N HIS A 697 16.38 -11.59 2.68
CA HIS A 697 16.63 -12.95 3.14
C HIS A 697 17.03 -13.86 1.97
N TYR A 698 17.82 -14.90 2.27
CA TYR A 698 18.31 -15.82 1.25
C TYR A 698 17.86 -17.27 1.45
N ASP A 699 17.31 -17.60 2.63
CA ASP A 699 16.70 -18.90 2.88
C ASP A 699 15.34 -19.03 2.20
N HIS A 700 14.84 -20.26 2.07
CA HIS A 700 13.51 -20.57 1.62
C HIS A 700 13.05 -21.93 2.19
N LEU A 701 12.05 -22.58 1.59
CA LEU A 701 11.29 -23.68 2.22
C LEU A 701 11.85 -25.09 2.00
N GLY A 702 13.03 -25.23 1.37
CA GLY A 702 13.61 -26.56 1.11
C GLY A 702 12.75 -27.40 0.17
N ARG A 703 12.26 -28.51 0.66
CA ARG A 703 11.31 -29.40 -0.03
C ARG A 703 9.89 -29.27 0.52
N GLY A 704 9.58 -28.11 1.11
CA GLY A 704 8.27 -27.81 1.67
C GLY A 704 8.08 -28.32 3.10
N GLU A 705 9.14 -28.38 3.87
CA GLU A 705 9.12 -28.85 5.26
C GLU A 705 8.35 -27.94 6.20
N ALA A 706 8.30 -26.65 5.91
CA ALA A 706 7.52 -25.66 6.66
C ALA A 706 6.97 -24.60 5.73
N GLY A 707 5.81 -24.02 6.03
CA GLY A 707 5.26 -22.85 5.33
C GLY A 707 4.74 -23.09 3.91
N ALA A 708 4.95 -24.25 3.30
CA ALA A 708 4.62 -24.56 1.91
C ALA A 708 3.13 -24.45 1.61
N MET A 709 2.80 -23.93 0.41
CA MET A 709 1.44 -23.83 -0.13
C MET A 709 1.23 -24.82 -1.29
N ASN A 710 1.70 -26.05 -1.11
CA ASN A 710 1.67 -27.11 -2.11
C ASN A 710 0.26 -27.41 -2.62
N ARG A 711 0.14 -27.65 -3.94
CA ARG A 711 -0.98 -28.34 -4.55
C ARG A 711 -0.76 -29.85 -4.50
N GLN A 712 -1.82 -30.62 -4.76
CA GLN A 712 -1.72 -32.07 -4.82
C GLN A 712 -0.65 -32.50 -5.84
N GLY A 713 0.30 -33.33 -5.39
CA GLY A 713 1.42 -33.81 -6.21
C GLY A 713 2.67 -32.93 -6.20
N GLU A 714 2.67 -31.88 -5.38
CA GLU A 714 3.86 -31.00 -5.19
C GLU A 714 4.65 -31.32 -3.91
N GLU A 715 4.17 -32.27 -3.11
CA GLU A 715 4.79 -32.67 -1.84
C GLU A 715 6.22 -33.23 -2.06
N GLY A 716 7.17 -32.72 -1.30
CA GLY A 716 8.59 -33.12 -1.37
C GLY A 716 9.36 -32.62 -2.60
N LEU A 717 8.73 -31.82 -3.46
CA LEU A 717 9.45 -31.13 -4.54
C LEU A 717 10.25 -29.97 -3.99
N ILE A 718 11.31 -29.59 -4.70
CA ILE A 718 12.14 -28.43 -4.37
C ILE A 718 11.31 -27.15 -4.53
N HIS A 719 11.29 -26.34 -3.48
CA HIS A 719 10.76 -24.99 -3.50
C HIS A 719 11.90 -24.04 -3.88
N TYR A 720 11.91 -23.58 -5.12
CA TYR A 720 13.05 -22.83 -5.67
C TYR A 720 13.18 -21.42 -5.10
N GLY A 721 12.05 -20.76 -4.70
CA GLY A 721 12.08 -19.43 -4.14
C GLY A 721 12.77 -18.41 -5.03
N ALA A 722 12.40 -18.37 -6.30
CA ALA A 722 13.05 -17.46 -7.25
C ALA A 722 12.64 -16.01 -7.00
N ASP A 723 11.34 -15.75 -6.77
CA ASP A 723 10.88 -14.47 -6.31
C ASP A 723 11.07 -14.32 -4.81
N ASP A 724 10.72 -15.33 -4.07
CA ASP A 724 10.83 -15.41 -2.60
C ASP A 724 12.04 -16.28 -2.17
N ASN A 725 13.28 -15.76 -1.89
CA ASN A 725 13.61 -14.37 -2.11
C ASN A 725 14.98 -14.25 -2.81
N ALA A 726 15.23 -15.09 -3.85
CA ALA A 726 16.43 -14.92 -4.66
C ALA A 726 16.41 -13.60 -5.45
N SER A 727 15.21 -13.04 -5.76
CA SER A 727 15.03 -11.76 -6.42
C SER A 727 15.55 -10.59 -5.57
N GLY A 728 15.23 -10.60 -4.26
CA GLY A 728 15.72 -9.61 -3.31
C GLY A 728 17.24 -9.69 -3.13
N VAL A 729 17.80 -10.89 -3.00
CA VAL A 729 19.26 -11.08 -2.90
C VAL A 729 19.99 -10.62 -4.17
N ALA A 730 19.42 -10.90 -5.36
CA ALA A 730 19.97 -10.41 -6.61
C ALA A 730 19.98 -8.87 -6.68
N THR A 731 18.88 -8.24 -6.24
CA THR A 731 18.78 -6.79 -6.13
C THR A 731 19.81 -6.22 -5.17
N LEU A 732 20.01 -6.84 -4.00
CA LEU A 732 21.01 -6.45 -3.00
C LEU A 732 22.43 -6.49 -3.59
N LEU A 733 22.81 -7.56 -4.28
CA LEU A 733 24.15 -7.72 -4.85
C LEU A 733 24.41 -6.74 -6.02
N GLU A 734 23.43 -6.51 -6.88
CA GLU A 734 23.52 -5.52 -7.95
C GLU A 734 23.62 -4.08 -7.41
N LEU A 735 22.88 -3.76 -6.36
CA LEU A 735 23.02 -2.47 -5.66
C LEU A 735 24.41 -2.32 -5.05
N ALA A 736 24.95 -3.41 -4.45
CA ALA A 736 26.28 -3.39 -3.86
C ALA A 736 27.37 -3.11 -4.91
N ASP A 737 27.31 -3.77 -6.07
CA ASP A 737 28.29 -3.57 -7.15
C ASP A 737 28.20 -2.16 -7.74
N ALA A 738 26.98 -1.68 -8.04
CA ALA A 738 26.75 -0.36 -8.59
C ALA A 738 27.21 0.76 -7.62
N LEU A 739 26.86 0.66 -6.32
CA LEU A 739 27.24 1.67 -5.32
C LEU A 739 28.73 1.62 -5.00
N HIS A 740 29.34 0.43 -4.94
CA HIS A 740 30.79 0.28 -4.74
C HIS A 740 31.58 0.91 -5.90
N THR A 741 31.11 0.71 -7.13
CA THR A 741 31.70 1.32 -8.33
C THR A 741 31.56 2.85 -8.31
N GLU A 742 30.38 3.36 -7.92
CA GLU A 742 30.14 4.80 -7.73
C GLU A 742 31.07 5.38 -6.65
N ARG A 743 31.21 4.70 -5.53
CA ARG A 743 32.09 5.06 -4.41
C ARG A 743 33.55 5.18 -4.86
N LYS A 744 34.02 4.26 -5.72
CA LYS A 744 35.38 4.31 -6.28
C LYS A 744 35.58 5.55 -7.17
N LYS A 745 34.56 5.92 -7.97
CA LYS A 745 34.61 7.08 -8.85
C LYS A 745 34.54 8.41 -8.07
N ASN A 746 33.69 8.46 -7.05
CA ASN A 746 33.45 9.66 -6.25
C ASN A 746 33.36 9.33 -4.74
N PRO A 747 34.48 9.16 -4.05
CA PRO A 747 34.50 8.85 -2.62
C PRO A 747 33.77 9.85 -1.73
N ALA A 748 33.79 11.12 -2.09
CA ALA A 748 33.15 12.19 -1.32
C ALA A 748 31.60 12.15 -1.37
N ALA A 749 31.03 11.44 -2.34
CA ALA A 749 29.56 11.27 -2.44
C ALA A 749 28.99 10.29 -1.41
N PHE A 750 29.84 9.62 -0.62
CA PHE A 750 29.44 8.62 0.38
C PHE A 750 29.93 9.02 1.78
N PRO A 751 29.39 10.08 2.38
CA PRO A 751 29.73 10.48 3.75
C PRO A 751 29.31 9.44 4.80
N LYS A 752 28.30 8.63 4.49
CA LYS A 752 27.87 7.45 5.25
C LYS A 752 28.44 6.19 4.62
N GLY A 753 28.45 5.09 5.36
CA GLY A 753 28.70 3.76 4.80
C GLY A 753 27.39 3.07 4.40
N VAL A 754 27.51 1.97 3.64
CA VAL A 754 26.37 1.14 3.31
C VAL A 754 26.64 -0.30 3.72
N ILE A 755 25.80 -0.88 4.58
CA ILE A 755 25.83 -2.29 5.00
C ILE A 755 24.89 -3.07 4.09
N PHE A 756 25.37 -4.17 3.54
CA PHE A 756 24.62 -5.14 2.77
C PHE A 756 24.48 -6.42 3.59
N ALA A 757 23.26 -6.85 3.86
CA ALA A 757 22.97 -7.96 4.75
C ALA A 757 22.03 -8.97 4.06
N ALA A 758 22.51 -10.18 3.81
CA ALA A 758 21.66 -11.28 3.41
C ALA A 758 21.31 -12.10 4.66
N TRP A 759 20.02 -12.15 4.98
CA TRP A 759 19.50 -12.75 6.20
C TRP A 759 19.22 -14.24 6.02
N ALA A 760 19.44 -15.04 7.08
CA ALA A 760 19.07 -16.44 7.16
C ALA A 760 17.87 -16.64 8.09
N GLY A 761 17.01 -17.62 7.79
CA GLY A 761 15.92 -18.04 8.67
C GLY A 761 14.79 -17.03 8.80
N GLU A 762 14.51 -16.27 7.75
CA GLU A 762 13.33 -15.39 7.65
C GLU A 762 12.06 -16.22 7.71
N GLU A 763 11.97 -17.27 6.88
CA GLU A 763 10.83 -18.16 6.67
C GLU A 763 10.41 -18.93 7.94
N ILE A 764 11.31 -19.06 8.88
CA ILE A 764 11.09 -19.75 10.16
C ILE A 764 11.07 -18.80 11.35
N GLY A 765 10.86 -17.49 11.10
CA GLY A 765 10.57 -16.47 12.11
C GLY A 765 11.60 -15.37 12.26
N LEU A 766 12.13 -14.83 11.17
CA LEU A 766 13.01 -13.65 11.13
C LEU A 766 14.30 -13.82 11.98
N LEU A 767 14.87 -15.05 12.00
CA LEU A 767 15.93 -15.40 12.95
C LEU A 767 17.20 -14.58 12.71
N GLY A 768 17.60 -14.42 11.45
CA GLY A 768 18.85 -13.76 11.09
C GLY A 768 18.83 -12.26 11.36
N SER A 769 17.82 -11.57 10.90
CA SER A 769 17.65 -10.12 11.16
C SER A 769 17.48 -9.81 12.63
N SER A 770 16.70 -10.63 13.37
CA SER A 770 16.58 -10.54 14.84
C SER A 770 17.90 -10.75 15.54
N ARG A 771 18.67 -11.77 15.12
CA ARG A 771 20.02 -12.02 15.65
C ARG A 771 20.95 -10.85 15.45
N PHE A 772 20.91 -10.23 14.27
CA PHE A 772 21.70 -9.03 14.00
C PHE A 772 21.25 -7.86 14.89
N ALA A 773 19.95 -7.62 15.03
CA ALA A 773 19.42 -6.53 15.85
C ALA A 773 19.68 -6.68 17.35
N GLU A 774 19.82 -7.93 17.84
CA GLU A 774 20.16 -8.23 19.24
C GLU A 774 21.66 -8.22 19.53
N HIS A 775 22.47 -8.66 18.55
CA HIS A 775 23.92 -8.78 18.65
C HIS A 775 24.63 -8.15 17.45
N PRO A 776 24.46 -6.84 17.24
CA PRO A 776 24.98 -6.17 16.05
C PRO A 776 26.52 -6.11 16.10
N PRO A 777 27.22 -6.37 14.98
CA PRO A 777 28.67 -6.29 14.91
C PRO A 777 29.23 -4.87 15.02
N LEU A 778 28.36 -3.87 14.88
CA LEU A 778 28.63 -2.44 15.07
C LEU A 778 27.44 -1.82 15.82
N PRO A 779 27.59 -0.67 16.47
CA PRO A 779 26.48 -0.05 17.21
C PRO A 779 25.26 0.19 16.31
N LEU A 780 24.12 -0.40 16.66
CA LEU A 780 22.90 -0.31 15.87
C LEU A 780 22.42 1.15 15.75
N THR A 781 22.75 2.01 16.73
CA THR A 781 22.52 3.44 16.70
C THR A 781 23.23 4.16 15.54
N ASN A 782 24.23 3.55 14.93
CA ASN A 782 24.92 4.07 13.77
C ASN A 782 24.17 3.82 12.47
N VAL A 783 23.19 2.90 12.46
CA VAL A 783 22.33 2.65 11.29
C VAL A 783 21.26 3.75 11.23
N THR A 784 21.21 4.47 10.12
CA THR A 784 20.33 5.64 9.95
C THR A 784 19.03 5.31 9.23
N ALA A 785 19.03 4.31 8.35
CA ALA A 785 17.85 3.81 7.64
C ALA A 785 18.09 2.38 7.15
N TYR A 786 17.00 1.60 6.98
CA TYR A 786 17.04 0.23 6.47
C TYR A 786 16.09 0.07 5.28
N LEU A 787 16.60 -0.44 4.15
CA LEU A 787 15.86 -0.81 2.96
C LEU A 787 15.81 -2.32 2.84
N ASN A 788 14.60 -2.90 2.75
CA ASN A 788 14.35 -4.34 2.62
C ASN A 788 13.84 -4.69 1.22
N PHE A 789 14.35 -5.77 0.66
CA PHE A 789 13.90 -6.31 -0.63
C PHE A 789 13.36 -7.72 -0.43
N ASP A 790 12.07 -7.88 -0.69
CA ASP A 790 11.39 -9.15 -0.53
C ASP A 790 10.33 -9.30 -1.62
N MET A 791 10.43 -10.36 -2.43
CA MET A 791 9.57 -10.61 -3.58
C MET A 791 9.51 -9.43 -4.57
N VAL A 792 10.65 -9.05 -5.13
CA VAL A 792 10.79 -7.92 -6.07
C VAL A 792 10.94 -8.35 -7.55
N GLY A 793 10.72 -9.61 -7.84
CA GLY A 793 10.90 -10.19 -9.18
C GLY A 793 9.62 -10.32 -10.01
N ARG A 794 8.43 -10.12 -9.45
CA ARG A 794 7.15 -10.33 -10.16
C ARG A 794 6.42 -9.03 -10.49
N GLN A 795 7.15 -7.97 -10.81
CA GLN A 795 6.57 -6.71 -11.22
C GLN A 795 5.61 -6.88 -12.40
N ARG A 796 4.35 -6.49 -12.24
CA ARG A 796 3.25 -6.58 -13.19
C ARG A 796 2.54 -5.25 -13.29
N ASP A 797 1.96 -4.93 -14.43
CA ASP A 797 1.14 -3.74 -14.67
C ASP A 797 1.78 -2.42 -14.19
N ASN A 798 3.12 -2.37 -14.25
CA ASN A 798 3.94 -1.27 -13.76
C ASN A 798 3.77 -0.95 -12.25
N GLN A 799 3.16 -1.86 -11.46
CA GLN A 799 2.90 -1.70 -10.03
C GLN A 799 4.15 -1.96 -9.20
N LEU A 800 4.34 -1.18 -8.13
CA LEU A 800 5.33 -1.42 -7.07
C LEU A 800 4.76 -0.95 -5.74
N THR A 801 4.80 -1.80 -4.73
CA THR A 801 4.40 -1.46 -3.36
C THR A 801 5.63 -1.10 -2.54
N LEU A 802 5.56 0.05 -1.85
CA LEU A 802 6.55 0.50 -0.89
C LEU A 802 5.89 0.60 0.48
N GLN A 803 6.43 -0.11 1.46
CA GLN A 803 5.83 -0.28 2.79
C GLN A 803 6.74 0.32 3.87
N GLY A 804 6.13 0.76 5.00
CA GLY A 804 6.86 1.39 6.09
C GLY A 804 7.09 2.89 5.91
N ILE A 805 6.33 3.53 5.00
CA ILE A 805 6.45 4.97 4.69
C ILE A 805 6.27 5.82 5.95
N GLY A 806 5.35 5.44 6.84
CA GLY A 806 5.10 6.14 8.10
C GLY A 806 6.28 6.14 9.09
N SER A 807 7.33 5.32 8.85
CA SER A 807 8.51 5.25 9.72
C SER A 807 9.39 6.50 9.68
N SER A 808 9.27 7.33 8.64
CA SER A 808 9.97 8.62 8.52
C SER A 808 9.27 9.56 7.53
N PRO A 809 9.16 10.86 7.84
CA PRO A 809 8.56 11.83 6.93
C PRO A 809 9.39 12.11 5.67
N VAL A 810 10.63 11.64 5.58
CA VAL A 810 11.48 11.87 4.40
C VAL A 810 11.13 10.94 3.23
N TRP A 811 10.47 9.79 3.49
CA TRP A 811 10.24 8.78 2.47
C TRP A 811 9.45 9.31 1.29
N THR A 812 8.30 9.93 1.55
CA THR A 812 7.40 10.41 0.50
C THR A 812 8.11 11.34 -0.48
N LYS A 813 8.91 12.29 0.04
CA LYS A 813 9.67 13.25 -0.79
C LYS A 813 10.74 12.57 -1.65
N LEU A 814 11.51 11.66 -1.06
CA LEU A 814 12.59 10.96 -1.78
C LEU A 814 12.01 10.01 -2.85
N ILE A 815 10.92 9.31 -2.51
CA ILE A 815 10.20 8.41 -3.42
C ILE A 815 9.59 9.20 -4.57
N GLU A 816 8.88 10.31 -4.31
CA GLU A 816 8.35 11.22 -5.33
C GLU A 816 9.44 11.61 -6.32
N LYS A 817 10.54 12.16 -5.82
CA LYS A 817 11.68 12.56 -6.63
C LYS A 817 12.18 11.44 -7.54
N ARG A 818 12.43 10.26 -6.99
CA ARG A 818 13.06 9.17 -7.74
C ARG A 818 12.10 8.42 -8.65
N ASN A 819 10.80 8.43 -8.32
CA ASN A 819 9.79 7.78 -9.15
C ASN A 819 9.46 8.58 -10.43
N VAL A 820 9.78 9.85 -10.52
CA VAL A 820 9.62 10.62 -11.75
C VAL A 820 10.32 9.93 -12.91
N ALA A 821 11.59 9.56 -12.75
CA ALA A 821 12.38 8.84 -13.75
C ALA A 821 12.06 7.33 -13.79
N ALA A 822 11.85 6.69 -12.64
CA ALA A 822 11.56 5.26 -12.55
C ALA A 822 10.21 4.89 -13.16
N GLY A 823 9.20 5.74 -12.98
CA GLY A 823 7.92 5.66 -13.68
C GLY A 823 6.97 4.57 -13.16
N PHE A 824 7.12 4.08 -11.93
CA PHE A 824 6.21 3.09 -11.36
C PHE A 824 4.86 3.71 -10.95
N GLN A 825 3.82 2.93 -11.06
CA GLN A 825 2.59 3.15 -10.31
C GLN A 825 2.80 2.61 -8.90
N LEU A 826 2.92 3.51 -7.93
CA LEU A 826 3.25 3.17 -6.55
C LEU A 826 2.01 3.00 -5.70
N THR A 827 2.03 1.95 -4.86
CA THR A 827 1.20 1.83 -3.66
C THR A 827 2.09 2.12 -2.45
N LEU A 828 1.77 3.16 -1.68
CA LEU A 828 2.53 3.57 -0.50
C LEU A 828 1.78 3.15 0.77
N GLN A 829 2.40 2.33 1.62
CA GLN A 829 1.81 1.83 2.86
C GLN A 829 2.58 2.34 4.08
N ASP A 830 1.88 2.99 4.99
CA ASP A 830 2.48 3.61 6.17
C ASP A 830 2.96 2.60 7.22
N ASP A 831 2.32 1.43 7.32
CA ASP A 831 2.55 0.45 8.38
C ASP A 831 3.96 -0.17 8.28
N PRO A 832 4.83 0.01 9.31
CA PRO A 832 6.16 -0.60 9.35
C PRO A 832 6.19 -1.96 10.10
N TYR A 833 5.05 -2.43 10.66
CA TYR A 833 4.93 -3.69 11.42
C TYR A 833 4.61 -4.90 10.54
N LEU A 834 5.25 -4.97 9.39
CA LEU A 834 5.07 -6.05 8.44
C LEU A 834 5.78 -7.33 8.91
N PRO A 835 5.31 -8.53 8.55
CA PRO A 835 5.99 -9.79 8.84
C PRO A 835 7.20 -10.02 7.91
N THR A 836 8.15 -9.10 7.92
CA THR A 836 9.41 -9.13 7.14
C THR A 836 10.57 -8.70 8.04
N ASP A 837 11.80 -8.75 7.53
CA ASP A 837 13.00 -8.37 8.27
C ASP A 837 12.99 -6.92 8.81
N THR A 838 12.14 -6.03 8.29
CA THR A 838 11.95 -4.67 8.82
C THR A 838 11.51 -4.67 10.29
N THR A 839 10.79 -5.71 10.72
CA THR A 839 10.29 -5.87 12.10
C THR A 839 11.40 -5.95 13.14
N ALA A 840 12.60 -6.40 12.75
CA ALA A 840 13.75 -6.45 13.64
C ALA A 840 14.34 -5.04 13.93
N PHE A 841 14.16 -4.08 13.02
CA PHE A 841 14.85 -2.77 13.05
C PHE A 841 13.95 -1.60 13.43
N TYR A 842 12.70 -1.56 12.93
CA TYR A 842 11.80 -0.46 13.22
C TYR A 842 11.57 -0.22 14.72
N PRO A 843 11.32 -1.25 15.58
CA PRO A 843 11.15 -1.03 17.02
C PRO A 843 12.43 -0.54 17.74
N LYS A 844 13.58 -0.60 17.07
CA LYS A 844 14.87 -0.09 17.56
C LYS A 844 15.11 1.37 17.18
N GLY A 845 14.12 2.06 16.59
CA GLY A 845 14.20 3.47 16.21
C GLY A 845 14.87 3.72 14.85
N ILE A 846 14.92 2.73 13.98
CA ILE A 846 15.49 2.83 12.62
C ILE A 846 14.34 3.00 11.63
N PRO A 847 14.30 4.08 10.83
CA PRO A 847 13.40 4.21 9.70
C PRO A 847 13.57 3.08 8.69
N VAL A 848 12.47 2.49 8.23
CA VAL A 848 12.46 1.33 7.33
C VAL A 848 11.69 1.61 6.05
N LEU A 849 12.08 0.95 4.94
CA LEU A 849 11.39 0.97 3.68
C LEU A 849 11.49 -0.41 3.04
N ALA A 850 10.35 -1.08 2.81
CA ALA A 850 10.31 -2.39 2.16
C ALA A 850 9.77 -2.27 0.73
N PHE A 851 10.40 -3.00 -0.20
CA PHE A 851 10.03 -3.09 -1.61
C PHE A 851 9.35 -4.43 -1.86
N PHE A 852 8.18 -4.41 -2.52
CA PHE A 852 7.36 -5.59 -2.75
C PHE A 852 6.58 -5.48 -4.06
N THR A 853 6.53 -6.55 -4.88
CA THR A 853 5.81 -6.57 -6.17
C THR A 853 4.45 -7.25 -6.11
N GLY A 854 4.00 -7.61 -4.91
CA GLY A 854 2.70 -8.25 -4.67
C GLY A 854 2.77 -9.78 -4.66
N GLY A 855 1.80 -10.41 -4.00
CA GLY A 855 1.63 -11.85 -3.97
C GLY A 855 1.29 -12.44 -5.34
N HIS A 856 1.57 -13.73 -5.54
CA HIS A 856 1.29 -14.47 -6.79
C HIS A 856 0.96 -15.93 -6.49
N ASP A 857 0.38 -16.63 -7.47
CA ASP A 857 -0.08 -18.02 -7.32
C ASP A 857 1.05 -19.05 -7.09
N ASP A 858 2.30 -18.66 -7.36
CA ASP A 858 3.47 -19.51 -7.15
C ASP A 858 4.13 -19.30 -5.78
N TYR A 859 3.64 -18.35 -4.96
CA TYR A 859 4.16 -18.06 -3.63
C TYR A 859 4.18 -19.32 -2.76
N HIS A 860 5.34 -19.62 -2.15
CA HIS A 860 5.58 -20.80 -1.31
C HIS A 860 5.32 -22.14 -2.02
N ARG A 861 5.57 -22.19 -3.35
CA ARG A 861 5.36 -23.38 -4.18
C ARG A 861 6.59 -23.73 -5.02
N PRO A 862 6.74 -25.01 -5.46
CA PRO A 862 7.81 -25.42 -6.36
C PRO A 862 7.80 -24.72 -7.73
N THR A 863 6.73 -24.03 -8.06
CA THR A 863 6.55 -23.30 -9.33
C THR A 863 7.09 -21.87 -9.28
N ASP A 864 7.58 -21.36 -8.15
CA ASP A 864 8.32 -20.09 -8.07
C ASP A 864 9.74 -20.27 -8.63
N ARG A 865 9.88 -20.11 -9.95
CA ARG A 865 11.07 -20.43 -10.74
C ARG A 865 11.69 -19.21 -11.42
N PRO A 866 12.98 -19.22 -11.76
CA PRO A 866 13.68 -18.11 -12.40
C PRO A 866 13.08 -17.62 -13.73
N ASP A 867 12.45 -18.52 -14.50
CA ASP A 867 11.84 -18.20 -15.79
C ASP A 867 10.52 -17.43 -15.67
N THR A 868 9.94 -17.36 -14.48
CA THR A 868 8.71 -16.65 -14.19
C THR A 868 8.90 -15.17 -13.82
N LEU A 869 10.16 -14.71 -13.64
CA LEU A 869 10.47 -13.37 -13.15
C LEU A 869 10.57 -12.33 -14.27
N ASN A 870 10.18 -11.08 -13.92
CA ASN A 870 10.36 -9.88 -14.72
C ASN A 870 11.68 -9.18 -14.37
N TYR A 871 12.78 -9.62 -14.93
CA TYR A 871 14.12 -9.06 -14.65
C TYR A 871 14.29 -7.60 -15.07
N GLU A 872 13.54 -7.13 -16.07
CA GLU A 872 13.53 -5.71 -16.45
C GLU A 872 12.88 -4.87 -15.34
N GLY A 873 11.74 -5.32 -14.81
CA GLY A 873 11.07 -4.71 -13.66
C GLY A 873 11.97 -4.70 -12.43
N THR A 874 12.60 -5.82 -12.10
CA THR A 874 13.56 -5.92 -10.97
C THR A 874 14.74 -4.95 -11.15
N GLY A 875 15.29 -4.84 -12.35
CA GLY A 875 16.38 -3.90 -12.65
C GLY A 875 15.96 -2.43 -12.49
N ARG A 876 14.72 -2.09 -12.84
CA ARG A 876 14.15 -0.75 -12.60
C ARG A 876 13.97 -0.48 -11.10
N ILE A 877 13.51 -1.46 -10.32
CA ILE A 877 13.39 -1.37 -8.85
C ILE A 877 14.76 -1.13 -8.21
N ALA A 878 15.78 -1.89 -8.61
CA ALA A 878 17.15 -1.70 -8.15
C ALA A 878 17.68 -0.29 -8.47
N LYS A 879 17.40 0.25 -9.67
CA LYS A 879 17.79 1.62 -10.04
C LYS A 879 17.07 2.70 -9.21
N LEU A 880 15.78 2.51 -8.93
CA LEU A 880 15.01 3.36 -8.01
C LEU A 880 15.66 3.37 -6.62
N ALA A 881 15.94 2.21 -6.06
CA ALA A 881 16.55 2.05 -4.75
C ALA A 881 17.97 2.64 -4.69
N ARG A 882 18.79 2.45 -5.75
CA ARG A 882 20.10 3.12 -5.87
C ARG A 882 19.96 4.63 -5.78
N GLY A 883 18.98 5.21 -6.47
CA GLY A 883 18.69 6.65 -6.41
C GLY A 883 18.34 7.12 -4.99
N LEU A 884 17.48 6.36 -4.28
CA LEU A 884 17.11 6.65 -2.89
C LEU A 884 18.33 6.59 -1.95
N LEU A 885 19.18 5.58 -2.08
CA LEU A 885 20.40 5.44 -1.27
C LEU A 885 21.37 6.60 -1.51
N LEU A 886 21.56 7.03 -2.76
CA LEU A 886 22.41 8.18 -3.10
C LEU A 886 21.86 9.53 -2.57
N ASP A 887 20.55 9.67 -2.46
CA ASP A 887 19.95 10.84 -1.81
C ASP A 887 20.11 10.77 -0.28
N LEU A 888 19.88 9.59 0.32
CA LEU A 888 20.08 9.37 1.76
C LEU A 888 21.54 9.60 2.21
N GLU A 889 22.52 9.32 1.34
CA GLU A 889 23.93 9.67 1.58
C GLU A 889 24.13 11.18 1.78
N LYS A 890 23.36 12.02 1.10
CA LYS A 890 23.50 13.47 1.08
C LYS A 890 22.60 14.19 2.09
N THR A 891 21.60 13.48 2.65
CA THR A 891 20.66 14.04 3.62
C THR A 891 21.18 13.89 5.04
N ASP A 892 20.71 14.72 5.97
CA ASP A 892 20.85 14.46 7.40
C ASP A 892 20.22 13.13 7.78
N ARG A 893 20.48 12.66 9.00
CA ARG A 893 19.86 11.43 9.50
C ARG A 893 18.33 11.52 9.38
N PRO A 894 17.67 10.58 8.69
CA PRO A 894 16.22 10.55 8.58
C PRO A 894 15.57 10.54 9.98
N PRO A 895 14.65 11.48 10.29
CA PRO A 895 13.95 11.45 11.56
C PRO A 895 13.06 10.21 11.66
N TYR A 896 13.14 9.49 12.77
CA TYR A 896 12.28 8.37 13.08
C TYR A 896 10.89 8.87 13.49
N ALA A 897 9.84 8.31 12.92
CA ALA A 897 8.45 8.54 13.28
C ALA A 897 7.83 7.26 13.86
N GLN A 898 7.17 7.39 15.01
CA GLN A 898 6.47 6.28 15.64
C GLN A 898 5.06 6.17 15.06
N VAL A 899 4.78 5.08 14.37
CA VAL A 899 3.45 4.71 13.88
C VAL A 899 2.71 3.95 14.98
N ALA A 900 1.47 4.32 15.25
CA ALA A 900 0.64 3.55 16.17
C ALA A 900 0.42 2.14 15.59
N ARG A 901 0.76 1.11 16.37
CA ARG A 901 0.52 -0.27 15.97
C ARG A 901 -0.98 -0.46 15.82
N LYS A 902 -1.46 -0.67 14.60
CA LYS A 902 -2.82 -1.15 14.38
C LYS A 902 -2.86 -2.53 15.04
N ASP A 903 -3.66 -2.69 16.08
CA ASP A 903 -3.75 -3.92 16.87
C ASP A 903 -3.99 -5.13 15.96
N SER A 904 -2.93 -5.80 15.57
CA SER A 904 -2.98 -7.11 14.92
C SER A 904 -3.28 -8.14 16.00
N GLY A 905 -4.57 -8.34 16.26
CA GLY A 905 -5.01 -9.35 17.21
C GLY A 905 -4.70 -10.76 16.70
N GLY A 906 -3.88 -11.48 17.45
CA GLY A 906 -3.66 -12.91 17.28
C GLY A 906 -2.49 -13.28 16.36
N SER A 907 -1.59 -14.11 16.90
CA SER A 907 -0.57 -14.75 16.07
C SER A 907 -1.22 -15.74 15.09
N ARG A 908 -0.56 -16.04 13.96
CA ARG A 908 -0.98 -17.13 13.03
C ARG A 908 -1.20 -18.47 13.73
N GLU A 909 -0.58 -18.68 14.88
CA GLU A 909 -0.71 -19.90 15.71
C GLU A 909 -2.08 -20.04 16.38
N THR A 910 -2.84 -18.96 16.54
CA THR A 910 -4.17 -19.00 17.18
C THR A 910 -5.30 -19.29 16.20
N LEU A 911 -5.08 -19.18 14.87
CA LEU A 911 -6.09 -19.47 13.86
C LEU A 911 -6.43 -20.96 13.83
N ARG A 912 -7.68 -21.29 14.18
CA ARG A 912 -8.22 -22.66 14.27
C ARG A 912 -8.75 -23.17 12.94
N ALA A 913 -9.48 -22.32 12.24
CA ALA A 913 -10.14 -22.63 11.00
C ALA A 913 -9.22 -22.38 9.79
N TYR A 914 -9.37 -23.20 8.79
CA TYR A 914 -8.66 -23.15 7.52
C TYR A 914 -9.64 -23.11 6.35
N LEU A 915 -9.47 -22.18 5.45
CA LEU A 915 -10.20 -22.07 4.20
C LEU A 915 -9.33 -22.29 2.96
N GLY A 916 -8.03 -22.03 3.05
CA GLY A 916 -7.13 -22.03 1.90
C GLY A 916 -7.24 -20.79 1.03
N THR A 917 -7.70 -19.67 1.59
CA THR A 917 -7.65 -18.36 0.93
C THR A 917 -6.24 -17.78 1.00
N ILE A 918 -5.81 -17.10 -0.05
CA ILE A 918 -4.52 -16.40 -0.15
C ILE A 918 -4.83 -14.91 -0.30
N PRO A 919 -4.79 -14.12 0.81
CA PRO A 919 -5.03 -12.69 0.75
C PRO A 919 -3.99 -11.96 -0.09
N ASP A 920 -4.43 -10.94 -0.82
CA ASP A 920 -3.57 -9.98 -1.49
C ASP A 920 -3.25 -8.83 -0.50
N TYR A 921 -2.06 -8.84 0.05
CA TYR A 921 -1.59 -7.81 1.00
C TYR A 921 -1.08 -6.53 0.31
N ALA A 922 -0.97 -6.53 -1.01
CA ALA A 922 -0.49 -5.38 -1.79
C ALA A 922 -1.62 -4.42 -2.22
N THR A 923 -2.88 -4.90 -2.20
CA THR A 923 -4.02 -4.09 -2.67
C THR A 923 -4.89 -3.68 -1.48
N GLU A 924 -4.95 -2.39 -1.18
CA GLU A 924 -5.94 -1.86 -0.22
C GLU A 924 -7.32 -1.76 -0.90
N VAL A 925 -8.27 -2.50 -0.35
CA VAL A 925 -9.68 -2.50 -0.76
C VAL A 925 -10.56 -2.55 0.48
N GLN A 926 -11.80 -2.09 0.36
CA GLN A 926 -12.82 -2.33 1.39
C GLN A 926 -13.21 -3.81 1.39
N GLY A 927 -12.51 -4.61 2.19
CA GLY A 927 -12.63 -6.06 2.21
C GLY A 927 -11.27 -6.77 2.23
N VAL A 928 -11.25 -8.04 1.82
CA VAL A 928 -10.01 -8.82 1.61
C VAL A 928 -9.99 -9.33 0.18
N LYS A 929 -9.16 -8.74 -0.65
CA LYS A 929 -8.90 -9.26 -1.99
C LYS A 929 -8.09 -10.54 -1.91
N LEU A 930 -8.42 -11.51 -2.72
CA LEU A 930 -7.69 -12.76 -2.82
C LEU A 930 -6.75 -12.71 -4.02
N SER A 931 -5.47 -12.97 -3.80
CA SER A 931 -4.53 -13.28 -4.89
C SER A 931 -4.79 -14.68 -5.46
N GLY A 932 -5.35 -15.59 -4.63
CA GLY A 932 -5.70 -16.93 -5.05
C GLY A 932 -6.43 -17.72 -3.98
N VAL A 933 -6.72 -18.99 -4.29
CA VAL A 933 -7.21 -19.98 -3.32
C VAL A 933 -6.45 -21.29 -3.49
N ARG A 934 -6.17 -21.98 -2.40
CA ARG A 934 -5.49 -23.27 -2.44
C ARG A 934 -6.36 -24.33 -3.12
N ALA A 935 -5.86 -24.95 -4.18
CA ALA A 935 -6.57 -25.96 -4.92
C ALA A 935 -6.96 -27.16 -4.03
N GLY A 936 -8.22 -27.63 -4.14
CA GLY A 936 -8.78 -28.66 -3.29
C GLY A 936 -9.08 -28.23 -1.85
N GLY A 937 -8.76 -27.00 -1.46
CA GLY A 937 -9.12 -26.42 -0.16
C GLY A 937 -10.60 -26.06 -0.04
N PRO A 938 -11.07 -25.73 1.18
CA PRO A 938 -12.47 -25.35 1.40
C PRO A 938 -12.95 -24.18 0.53
N ALA A 939 -12.11 -23.15 0.35
CA ALA A 939 -12.43 -22.01 -0.49
C ALA A 939 -12.56 -22.36 -1.97
N ASP A 940 -11.66 -23.20 -2.49
CA ASP A 940 -11.70 -23.70 -3.87
C ASP A 940 -12.95 -24.56 -4.13
N LYS A 941 -13.23 -25.50 -3.22
CA LYS A 941 -14.45 -26.34 -3.25
C LYS A 941 -15.73 -25.49 -3.22
N ALA A 942 -15.71 -24.35 -2.54
CA ALA A 942 -16.81 -23.42 -2.46
C ALA A 942 -16.91 -22.49 -3.69
N GLY A 943 -15.93 -22.50 -4.59
CA GLY A 943 -15.91 -21.71 -5.80
C GLY A 943 -15.39 -20.26 -5.64
N LEU A 944 -14.65 -19.97 -4.55
CA LEU A 944 -13.86 -18.73 -4.45
C LEU A 944 -12.70 -18.77 -5.46
N LYS A 945 -12.24 -17.61 -5.91
CA LYS A 945 -11.19 -17.48 -6.94
C LYS A 945 -10.24 -16.32 -6.62
N GLY A 946 -9.06 -16.32 -7.23
CA GLY A 946 -8.20 -15.15 -7.30
C GLY A 946 -8.96 -13.96 -7.91
N GLY A 947 -8.74 -12.77 -7.39
CA GLY A 947 -9.45 -11.55 -7.76
C GLY A 947 -10.76 -11.28 -7.01
N ASP A 948 -11.31 -12.26 -6.26
CA ASP A 948 -12.47 -12.02 -5.40
C ASP A 948 -12.10 -11.08 -4.23
N VAL A 949 -13.00 -10.17 -3.86
CA VAL A 949 -12.86 -9.36 -2.64
C VAL A 949 -13.89 -9.82 -1.62
N ILE A 950 -13.46 -10.44 -0.53
CA ILE A 950 -14.35 -10.84 0.57
C ILE A 950 -14.82 -9.59 1.30
N VAL A 951 -16.13 -9.35 1.32
CA VAL A 951 -16.76 -8.20 1.97
C VAL A 951 -17.65 -8.59 3.16
N GLU A 952 -18.00 -9.89 3.27
CA GLU A 952 -18.74 -10.44 4.40
C GLU A 952 -18.37 -11.92 4.57
N PHE A 953 -18.16 -12.35 5.83
CA PHE A 953 -17.85 -13.73 6.17
C PHE A 953 -18.60 -14.14 7.45
N ALA A 954 -19.35 -15.25 7.37
CA ALA A 954 -20.14 -15.78 8.48
C ALA A 954 -21.06 -14.72 9.15
N GLY A 955 -21.64 -13.80 8.35
CA GLY A 955 -22.48 -12.71 8.83
C GLY A 955 -21.72 -11.49 9.37
N THR A 956 -20.40 -11.54 9.41
CA THR A 956 -19.55 -10.42 9.82
C THR A 956 -19.12 -9.61 8.59
N LYS A 957 -19.30 -8.28 8.62
CA LYS A 957 -18.79 -7.39 7.58
C LYS A 957 -17.27 -7.34 7.65
N ILE A 958 -16.61 -7.54 6.53
CA ILE A 958 -15.16 -7.52 6.40
C ILE A 958 -14.72 -6.22 5.71
N ALA A 959 -14.02 -5.37 6.44
CA ALA A 959 -13.46 -4.14 5.90
C ALA A 959 -11.95 -4.27 5.59
N ASN A 960 -11.26 -5.22 6.23
CA ASN A 960 -9.83 -5.43 6.08
C ASN A 960 -9.44 -6.88 6.46
N VAL A 961 -8.16 -7.23 6.32
CA VAL A 961 -7.63 -8.56 6.63
C VAL A 961 -7.77 -8.93 8.11
N TYR A 962 -7.77 -7.96 9.00
CA TYR A 962 -7.92 -8.22 10.44
C TYR A 962 -9.34 -8.67 10.79
N ASP A 963 -10.36 -7.99 10.23
CA ASP A 963 -11.76 -8.40 10.38
C ASP A 963 -11.98 -9.83 9.88
N TYR A 964 -11.35 -10.16 8.75
CA TYR A 964 -11.40 -11.50 8.16
C TYR A 964 -10.75 -12.54 9.08
N THR A 965 -9.59 -12.23 9.65
CA THR A 965 -8.89 -13.10 10.59
C THR A 965 -9.74 -13.36 11.84
N TYR A 966 -10.38 -12.32 12.39
CA TYR A 966 -11.26 -12.44 13.54
C TYR A 966 -12.52 -13.27 13.23
N ALA A 967 -13.13 -13.03 12.07
CA ALA A 967 -14.29 -13.80 11.63
C ALA A 967 -13.93 -15.27 11.39
N MET A 968 -12.74 -15.54 10.84
CA MET A 968 -12.20 -16.90 10.66
C MET A 968 -11.99 -17.63 12.00
N ASP A 969 -11.52 -16.95 13.03
CA ASP A 969 -11.32 -17.54 14.36
C ASP A 969 -12.64 -17.84 15.07
N ALA A 970 -13.71 -17.14 14.72
CA ALA A 970 -15.03 -17.31 15.32
C ALA A 970 -15.85 -18.47 14.74
N VAL A 971 -15.51 -18.98 13.54
CA VAL A 971 -16.32 -20.03 12.89
C VAL A 971 -16.02 -21.42 13.44
N LYS A 972 -17.04 -22.30 13.39
CA LYS A 972 -16.90 -23.71 13.79
C LYS A 972 -16.42 -24.56 12.61
N ILE A 973 -15.36 -25.32 12.84
CA ILE A 973 -14.82 -26.29 11.88
C ILE A 973 -15.89 -27.31 11.53
N GLY A 974 -16.01 -27.68 10.24
CA GLY A 974 -16.99 -28.61 9.74
C GLY A 974 -18.43 -28.10 9.64
N LYS A 975 -18.70 -26.84 10.00
CA LYS A 975 -20.00 -26.20 9.81
C LYS A 975 -19.98 -25.25 8.60
N PRO A 976 -20.93 -25.38 7.65
CA PRO A 976 -21.01 -24.46 6.52
C PRO A 976 -21.28 -23.03 6.99
N VAL A 977 -20.57 -22.06 6.42
CA VAL A 977 -20.76 -20.62 6.64
C VAL A 977 -20.88 -19.89 5.31
N THR A 978 -21.57 -18.76 5.32
CA THR A 978 -21.74 -17.92 4.14
C THR A 978 -20.53 -16.99 3.98
N VAL A 979 -20.05 -16.86 2.75
CA VAL A 979 -19.08 -15.85 2.35
C VAL A 979 -19.64 -15.01 1.21
N VAL A 980 -19.58 -13.70 1.31
CA VAL A 980 -19.99 -12.77 0.24
C VAL A 980 -18.73 -12.11 -0.31
N VAL A 981 -18.55 -12.23 -1.62
CA VAL A 981 -17.42 -11.61 -2.33
C VAL A 981 -17.92 -10.64 -3.39
N LEU A 982 -17.09 -9.65 -3.72
CA LEU A 982 -17.21 -8.87 -4.93
C LEU A 982 -16.35 -9.52 -6.02
N ARG A 983 -16.97 -10.01 -7.08
CA ARG A 983 -16.34 -10.61 -8.25
C ARG A 983 -16.66 -9.75 -9.46
N ASN A 984 -15.66 -9.08 -10.02
CA ASN A 984 -15.85 -8.10 -11.10
C ASN A 984 -16.91 -7.04 -10.74
N GLY A 985 -16.88 -6.54 -9.49
CA GLY A 985 -17.81 -5.54 -8.96
C GLY A 985 -19.22 -6.07 -8.60
N GLN A 986 -19.55 -7.34 -8.88
CA GLN A 986 -20.84 -7.94 -8.54
C GLN A 986 -20.76 -8.77 -7.24
N ARG A 987 -21.77 -8.63 -6.37
CA ARG A 987 -21.85 -9.44 -5.15
C ARG A 987 -22.19 -10.89 -5.49
N VAL A 988 -21.34 -11.81 -5.07
CA VAL A 988 -21.55 -13.26 -5.19
C VAL A 988 -21.57 -13.86 -3.79
N THR A 989 -22.62 -14.61 -3.48
CA THR A 989 -22.76 -15.32 -2.19
C THR A 989 -22.42 -16.79 -2.39
N LEU A 990 -21.47 -17.28 -1.59
CA LEU A 990 -20.98 -18.66 -1.63
C LEU A 990 -21.12 -19.29 -0.24
N THR A 991 -21.10 -20.62 -0.18
CA THR A 991 -21.11 -21.36 1.09
C THR A 991 -19.82 -22.16 1.19
N VAL A 992 -19.06 -21.95 2.25
CA VAL A 992 -17.80 -22.63 2.51
C VAL A 992 -17.86 -23.39 3.83
N THR A 993 -17.27 -24.59 3.88
CA THR A 993 -17.16 -25.38 5.11
C THR A 993 -15.73 -25.32 5.59
N PRO A 994 -15.42 -24.57 6.68
CA PRO A 994 -14.06 -24.48 7.22
C PRO A 994 -13.55 -25.86 7.68
N GLU A 995 -12.28 -26.15 7.39
CA GLU A 995 -11.56 -27.34 7.88
C GLU A 995 -10.62 -26.98 9.04
N SER A 996 -10.13 -27.97 9.78
CA SER A 996 -9.06 -27.77 10.75
C SER A 996 -7.75 -27.42 10.01
N ARG A 997 -6.98 -26.50 10.54
CA ARG A 997 -5.65 -26.21 10.01
C ARG A 997 -4.73 -27.40 10.35
N LYS A 998 -4.44 -28.23 9.34
CA LYS A 998 -3.53 -29.40 9.46
C LYS A 998 -2.09 -28.94 9.63
#